data_cfd3a6fd99978ddb564b8827760c3b12
#
_entry.id   cfd3a6fd99978ddb564b8827760c3b12
#
_cell.length_a   1.000
_cell.length_b   1.000
_cell.length_c   1.000
_cell.angle_alpha   90.00
_cell.angle_beta   90.00
_cell.angle_gamma   90.00
#
_symmetry.space_group_name_H-M   'P 1'
#
loop_
_entity.id
_entity.type
_entity.pdbx_description
1 polymer ?
#
loop_
_entity_poly.entity_id
_entity_poly.type
_entity_poly.pdbx_seq_one_letter_code
_entity_poly.pdbx_strand_id
1 'polypeptide(L)'
;MVQLFESGAYLIDGKELIADNADAAVQVAAKTGRTISKEEAAKQTMAYKILQAHNTSGDDEHLKVKFDRLTSHDITFVGIIQTARASGLEKFPVPYVLTNCHNSLCAVGGTINEDDHMFGLSCAQKYGGVYVPPHLAVIHQYAREMLAGCGKMILGSDSHTRYGALGTMACGEGGPELVKQLLGRTYDIDMPQVVAIYLTGKPVKGVGPQDIALAIIKAVFANGYVKNKVMEFVGPGVDNLSVDYRIGVDVMTTETTCLSSIWKTDEKVQDFYEIHRRPEEYRELNPGAVAYYDGVVSVDLSAVRPMIAMPFHPSNAYTIDELNANLDDILADVEKRAVVSLGNKVPFTLRDKVRDGKMYVDQGVIAGCAGGGFENLCDVADMLDGQSIGDGRFSLSVYPASQPVYMELIRNGSIAKIMETGATVRTAFCGPCFGAGDVPANNAFSIRHSTRNFPNREGSKVNNGQIASVALMDARSIAATALNKGRLTAATDIDVNFTKPKYYFDSHIYEKRVYNGVGKADPSVEIQFGPNIKDWPSMVPLTDNILLKVVSEIHDPVTTTDELIPSGETSSFRSNPLGLAEFTLSRKDPEYVGRAKKVRAAEEAREDGKCPCQADDEVAAAFNEIHKLFPDVKASETEIGSVIYAVKPGDGSAREQAASCQRVLGGLANIAKEYATKRYRSNLINWGMIPFIFEPEKLPFANLDYIFVPDIRDAVKEKQPKVTAYAVKDNALESFELEIKPLTDDERQIILDGCLINYYKSH
;
A
#
# COMPACT_ATOMS: atom_id res chain seq x y z
N MET A 1 -27.52 -1.04 -1.50
CA MET A 1 -26.24 -1.75 -1.33
C MET A 1 -25.30 -0.92 -0.44
N VAL A 2 -24.67 0.14 -0.89
CA VAL A 2 -23.82 1.04 -0.07
C VAL A 2 -24.39 2.44 -0.10
N GLN A 3 -24.48 3.09 1.09
CA GLN A 3 -24.95 4.48 1.25
C GLN A 3 -23.96 5.25 2.13
N LEU A 4 -23.67 6.50 1.76
CA LEU A 4 -22.84 7.41 2.53
C LEU A 4 -23.71 8.44 3.23
N PHE A 5 -23.44 8.71 4.51
CA PHE A 5 -24.13 9.80 5.21
C PHE A 5 -23.44 11.12 4.87
N GLU A 6 -24.23 12.19 4.74
CA GLU A 6 -23.72 13.55 4.52
C GLU A 6 -23.11 14.16 5.80
N SER A 7 -23.53 13.67 6.98
CA SER A 7 -23.04 14.08 8.29
C SER A 7 -22.51 12.89 9.08
N GLY A 8 -21.88 13.15 10.22
CA GLY A 8 -21.56 12.12 11.20
C GLY A 8 -22.82 11.48 11.81
N ALA A 9 -22.63 10.55 12.73
CA ALA A 9 -23.72 9.90 13.44
C ALA A 9 -23.30 9.39 14.82
N TYR A 10 -24.26 9.30 15.70
CA TYR A 10 -24.14 8.54 16.96
C TYR A 10 -24.56 7.09 16.74
N LEU A 11 -23.80 6.17 17.32
CA LEU A 11 -24.13 4.76 17.38
C LEU A 11 -24.47 4.39 18.83
N ILE A 12 -25.71 3.90 19.03
CA ILE A 12 -26.22 3.51 20.34
C ILE A 12 -26.08 2.00 20.49
N ASP A 13 -25.43 1.55 21.57
CA ASP A 13 -25.22 0.15 21.95
C ASP A 13 -24.73 -0.73 20.79
N GLY A 14 -23.94 -0.15 19.86
CA GLY A 14 -23.41 -0.83 18.69
C GLY A 14 -24.44 -1.24 17.63
N LYS A 15 -25.71 -0.80 17.75
CA LYS A 15 -26.83 -1.31 16.93
C LYS A 15 -27.61 -0.24 16.21
N GLU A 16 -27.84 0.91 16.79
CA GLU A 16 -28.73 1.93 16.22
C GLU A 16 -27.99 3.21 15.89
N LEU A 17 -28.17 3.70 14.65
CA LEU A 17 -27.58 4.94 14.19
C LEU A 17 -28.57 6.11 14.35
N ILE A 18 -28.08 7.23 14.86
CA ILE A 18 -28.76 8.52 14.87
C ILE A 18 -27.88 9.51 14.09
N ALA A 19 -28.36 9.97 12.92
CA ALA A 19 -27.63 10.95 12.12
C ALA A 19 -27.41 12.26 12.89
N ASP A 20 -26.24 12.87 12.74
CA ASP A 20 -25.89 14.15 13.37
C ASP A 20 -26.65 15.28 12.68
N ASN A 21 -27.75 15.66 13.30
CA ASN A 21 -28.63 16.76 12.90
C ASN A 21 -29.05 17.59 14.13
N ALA A 22 -29.84 18.63 13.93
CA ALA A 22 -30.24 19.54 15.02
C ALA A 22 -30.92 18.84 16.20
N ASP A 23 -31.60 17.71 15.99
CA ASP A 23 -32.30 16.95 17.01
C ASP A 23 -31.52 15.78 17.58
N ALA A 24 -30.31 15.50 17.08
CA ALA A 24 -29.52 14.31 17.45
C ALA A 24 -29.33 14.20 18.94
N ALA A 25 -28.86 15.26 19.62
CA ALA A 25 -28.61 15.26 21.05
C ALA A 25 -29.87 14.91 21.87
N VAL A 26 -31.05 15.42 21.46
CA VAL A 26 -32.34 15.13 22.09
C VAL A 26 -32.71 13.65 21.89
N GLN A 27 -32.54 13.15 20.68
CA GLN A 27 -32.82 11.72 20.36
C GLN A 27 -31.90 10.77 21.15
N VAL A 28 -30.60 11.09 21.23
CA VAL A 28 -29.62 10.33 22.03
C VAL A 28 -30.03 10.33 23.50
N ALA A 29 -30.34 11.50 24.07
CA ALA A 29 -30.76 11.61 25.48
C ALA A 29 -32.06 10.85 25.74
N ALA A 30 -33.03 10.92 24.83
CA ALA A 30 -34.30 10.20 24.97
C ALA A 30 -34.14 8.68 24.96
N LYS A 31 -33.19 8.16 24.14
CA LYS A 31 -32.96 6.71 24.04
C LYS A 31 -32.07 6.16 25.15
N THR A 32 -31.10 6.93 25.59
CA THR A 32 -30.06 6.44 26.52
C THR A 32 -30.26 6.90 27.96
N GLY A 33 -31.13 7.89 28.18
CA GLY A 33 -31.28 8.57 29.47
C GLY A 33 -30.08 9.42 29.87
N ARG A 34 -29.12 9.68 28.95
CA ARG A 34 -27.89 10.39 29.20
C ARG A 34 -27.67 11.51 28.21
N THR A 35 -27.19 12.64 28.68
CA THR A 35 -26.65 13.69 27.82
C THR A 35 -25.14 13.48 27.70
N ILE A 36 -24.62 13.37 26.50
CA ILE A 36 -23.21 13.21 26.16
C ILE A 36 -22.83 14.22 25.10
N SER A 37 -21.69 14.88 25.24
CA SER A 37 -21.18 15.76 24.19
C SER A 37 -20.65 14.95 23.00
N LYS A 38 -20.53 15.60 21.86
CA LYS A 38 -19.97 14.97 20.65
C LYS A 38 -18.52 14.51 20.88
N GLU A 39 -17.74 15.34 21.54
CA GLU A 39 -16.33 15.06 21.86
C GLU A 39 -16.20 13.85 22.80
N GLU A 40 -17.06 13.77 23.82
CA GLU A 40 -17.07 12.62 24.74
C GLU A 40 -17.51 11.33 24.03
N ALA A 41 -18.51 11.43 23.14
CA ALA A 41 -18.97 10.29 22.35
C ALA A 41 -17.91 9.84 21.32
N ALA A 42 -17.14 10.75 20.70
CA ALA A 42 -16.04 10.42 19.79
C ALA A 42 -14.94 9.63 20.51
N LYS A 43 -14.67 9.91 21.78
CA LYS A 43 -13.73 9.15 22.63
C LYS A 43 -14.20 7.72 22.94
N GLN A 44 -15.45 7.36 22.61
CA GLN A 44 -16.00 6.03 22.81
C GLN A 44 -15.78 5.07 21.64
N THR A 45 -15.22 5.51 20.51
CA THR A 45 -14.86 4.63 19.40
C THR A 45 -13.71 3.68 19.80
N MET A 46 -13.66 2.50 19.19
CA MET A 46 -12.55 1.56 19.42
C MET A 46 -11.23 2.15 18.94
N ALA A 47 -11.25 2.82 17.78
CA ALA A 47 -10.09 3.46 17.19
C ALA A 47 -9.47 4.49 18.13
N TYR A 48 -10.26 5.40 18.71
CA TYR A 48 -9.75 6.39 19.67
C TYR A 48 -9.07 5.72 20.87
N LYS A 49 -9.73 4.72 21.47
CA LYS A 49 -9.22 4.02 22.65
C LYS A 49 -7.89 3.30 22.37
N ILE A 50 -7.76 2.67 21.21
CA ILE A 50 -6.53 1.96 20.81
C ILE A 50 -5.41 2.97 20.55
N LEU A 51 -5.67 4.04 19.80
CA LEU A 51 -4.68 5.08 19.50
C LEU A 51 -4.18 5.74 20.80
N GLN A 52 -5.08 6.10 21.72
CA GLN A 52 -4.69 6.70 23.01
C GLN A 52 -3.89 5.73 23.89
N ALA A 53 -4.19 4.45 23.87
CA ALA A 53 -3.42 3.45 24.63
C ALA A 53 -1.97 3.31 24.11
N HIS A 54 -1.68 3.71 22.87
CA HIS A 54 -0.35 3.66 22.26
C HIS A 54 0.29 5.05 22.11
N ASN A 55 -0.42 6.10 22.50
CA ASN A 55 0.05 7.47 22.44
C ASN A 55 0.98 7.78 23.62
N THR A 56 2.15 8.33 23.33
CA THR A 56 3.17 8.72 24.31
C THR A 56 3.35 10.24 24.44
N SER A 57 2.59 11.03 23.66
CA SER A 57 2.71 12.50 23.68
C SER A 57 2.07 13.14 24.91
N GLY A 58 1.02 12.53 25.47
CA GLY A 58 0.15 13.17 26.47
C GLY A 58 -0.82 14.21 25.89
N ASP A 59 -0.86 14.33 24.56
CA ASP A 59 -1.76 15.22 23.81
C ASP A 59 -2.79 14.38 23.08
N ASP A 60 -4.08 14.70 23.21
CA ASP A 60 -5.18 13.95 22.60
C ASP A 60 -5.35 14.24 21.10
N GLU A 61 -4.78 15.34 20.60
CA GLU A 61 -4.90 15.78 19.20
C GLU A 61 -3.65 15.44 18.39
N HIS A 62 -2.45 15.59 18.98
CA HIS A 62 -1.16 15.33 18.34
C HIS A 62 -0.49 14.10 18.96
N LEU A 63 -0.66 12.96 18.28
CA LEU A 63 -0.26 11.65 18.82
C LEU A 63 1.18 11.32 18.46
N LYS A 64 1.91 10.72 19.40
CA LYS A 64 3.21 10.07 19.23
C LYS A 64 3.06 8.58 19.50
N VAL A 65 2.75 7.82 18.45
CA VAL A 65 2.35 6.41 18.56
C VAL A 65 3.56 5.48 18.57
N LYS A 66 3.56 4.51 19.50
CA LYS A 66 4.45 3.36 19.50
C LYS A 66 3.69 2.10 19.17
N PHE A 67 4.23 1.29 18.25
CA PHE A 67 3.65 0.03 17.85
C PHE A 67 4.15 -1.12 18.72
N ASP A 68 3.29 -2.12 18.96
CA ASP A 68 3.64 -3.33 19.72
C ASP A 68 4.54 -4.28 18.94
N ARG A 69 4.37 -4.36 17.62
CA ARG A 69 4.99 -5.36 16.74
C ARG A 69 5.20 -4.78 15.34
N LEU A 70 6.22 -5.30 14.64
CA LEU A 70 6.57 -4.89 13.29
C LEU A 70 6.56 -6.11 12.34
N THR A 71 6.29 -5.86 11.05
CA THR A 71 6.37 -6.91 10.02
C THR A 71 6.85 -6.35 8.69
N SER A 72 7.71 -7.09 7.99
CA SER A 72 8.24 -6.72 6.68
C SER A 72 8.43 -7.95 5.79
N HIS A 73 8.60 -7.72 4.50
CA HIS A 73 8.83 -8.76 3.51
C HIS A 73 10.16 -8.58 2.78
N ASP A 74 10.56 -9.59 2.03
CA ASP A 74 11.87 -9.74 1.39
C ASP A 74 12.25 -8.67 0.36
N ILE A 75 11.31 -7.86 -0.13
CA ILE A 75 11.66 -6.71 -0.97
C ILE A 75 11.78 -5.39 -0.20
N THR A 76 11.65 -5.40 1.14
CA THR A 76 11.72 -4.18 1.97
C THR A 76 12.65 -4.31 3.17
N PHE A 77 12.72 -5.46 3.84
CA PHE A 77 13.42 -5.56 5.12
C PHE A 77 14.94 -5.29 4.99
N VAL A 78 15.57 -5.63 3.85
CA VAL A 78 17.02 -5.36 3.67
C VAL A 78 17.28 -3.86 3.76
N GLY A 79 16.58 -3.05 2.99
CA GLY A 79 16.72 -1.59 3.01
C GLY A 79 16.37 -0.97 4.37
N ILE A 80 15.33 -1.47 5.03
CA ILE A 80 14.92 -1.03 6.38
C ILE A 80 16.03 -1.30 7.39
N ILE A 81 16.56 -2.52 7.43
CA ILE A 81 17.60 -2.90 8.39
C ILE A 81 18.91 -2.17 8.08
N GLN A 82 19.29 -2.02 6.79
CA GLN A 82 20.46 -1.25 6.40
C GLN A 82 20.36 0.21 6.86
N THR A 83 19.18 0.83 6.70
CA THR A 83 18.92 2.20 7.15
C THR A 83 18.99 2.29 8.68
N ALA A 84 18.36 1.37 9.40
CA ALA A 84 18.39 1.34 10.85
C ALA A 84 19.82 1.11 11.40
N ARG A 85 20.60 0.22 10.77
CA ARG A 85 22.04 -0.01 11.11
C ARG A 85 22.88 1.24 10.92
N ALA A 86 22.70 1.90 9.77
CA ALA A 86 23.38 3.17 9.50
C ALA A 86 23.03 4.25 10.53
N SER A 87 21.88 4.14 11.18
CA SER A 87 21.33 5.07 12.19
C SER A 87 21.56 4.61 13.65
N GLY A 88 22.32 3.53 13.89
CA GLY A 88 22.71 3.09 15.23
C GLY A 88 21.86 1.96 15.84
N LEU A 89 21.22 1.12 15.04
CA LEU A 89 20.45 -0.04 15.53
C LEU A 89 21.34 -1.01 16.32
N GLU A 90 20.97 -1.31 17.58
CA GLU A 90 21.64 -2.30 18.43
C GLU A 90 20.89 -3.63 18.52
N LYS A 91 19.57 -3.58 18.65
CA LYS A 91 18.64 -4.73 18.70
C LYS A 91 17.24 -4.30 18.29
N PHE A 92 16.40 -5.25 17.91
CA PHE A 92 14.98 -4.95 17.69
C PHE A 92 14.26 -4.69 19.03
N PRO A 93 13.67 -3.52 19.22
CA PRO A 93 13.04 -3.14 20.49
C PRO A 93 11.70 -3.84 20.75
N VAL A 94 11.04 -4.28 19.68
CA VAL A 94 9.77 -5.01 19.68
C VAL A 94 9.86 -6.21 18.74
N PRO A 95 8.97 -7.21 18.84
CA PRO A 95 8.95 -8.32 17.89
C PRO A 95 8.88 -7.83 16.45
N TYR A 96 9.85 -8.18 15.64
CA TYR A 96 9.94 -7.83 14.21
C TYR A 96 10.01 -9.09 13.37
N VAL A 97 9.02 -9.27 12.50
CA VAL A 97 8.87 -10.44 11.63
C VAL A 97 9.34 -10.13 10.22
N LEU A 98 10.28 -10.93 9.73
CA LEU A 98 10.84 -10.87 8.38
C LEU A 98 10.30 -12.04 7.58
N THR A 99 9.38 -11.77 6.64
CA THR A 99 8.70 -12.82 5.85
C THR A 99 9.19 -12.81 4.41
N ASN A 100 9.62 -13.97 3.90
CA ASN A 100 10.14 -14.12 2.53
C ASN A 100 9.04 -14.59 1.58
N CYS A 101 8.16 -13.68 1.16
CA CYS A 101 6.95 -14.03 0.42
C CYS A 101 6.73 -13.29 -0.89
N HIS A 102 7.47 -12.22 -1.16
CA HIS A 102 7.32 -11.46 -2.42
C HIS A 102 8.25 -11.99 -3.50
N ASN A 103 9.54 -12.13 -3.24
CA ASN A 103 10.47 -12.78 -4.17
C ASN A 103 10.43 -14.31 -4.03
N SER A 104 10.42 -14.84 -2.81
CA SER A 104 10.24 -16.26 -2.49
C SER A 104 11.08 -17.22 -3.35
N LEU A 105 12.26 -16.81 -3.81
CA LEU A 105 13.10 -17.57 -4.74
C LEU A 105 12.47 -17.77 -6.15
N CYS A 106 11.41 -17.03 -6.48
CA CYS A 106 10.66 -17.20 -7.73
C CYS A 106 10.84 -16.05 -8.72
N ALA A 107 11.26 -14.85 -8.26
CA ALA A 107 11.12 -13.63 -9.05
C ALA A 107 12.22 -13.44 -10.10
N VAL A 108 13.46 -13.90 -9.87
CA VAL A 108 14.59 -13.72 -10.79
C VAL A 108 15.60 -14.86 -10.71
N GLY A 109 16.34 -15.08 -11.77
CA GLY A 109 17.48 -16.00 -11.78
C GLY A 109 18.68 -15.43 -11.03
N GLY A 110 19.60 -16.32 -10.59
CA GLY A 110 20.78 -15.96 -9.83
C GLY A 110 20.57 -16.03 -8.31
N THR A 111 21.54 -15.55 -7.54
CA THR A 111 21.59 -15.70 -6.08
C THR A 111 20.87 -14.60 -5.32
N ILE A 112 20.45 -13.52 -5.97
CA ILE A 112 19.97 -12.27 -5.37
C ILE A 112 18.91 -12.50 -4.31
N ASN A 113 17.90 -13.33 -4.60
CA ASN A 113 16.78 -13.53 -3.67
C ASN A 113 17.24 -14.28 -2.41
N GLU A 114 18.04 -15.33 -2.57
CA GLU A 114 18.56 -16.09 -1.42
C GLU A 114 19.58 -15.28 -0.62
N ASP A 115 20.37 -14.43 -1.25
CA ASP A 115 21.28 -13.50 -0.56
C ASP A 115 20.48 -12.55 0.35
N ASP A 116 19.37 -12.00 -0.11
CA ASP A 116 18.46 -11.17 0.71
C ASP A 116 17.86 -11.98 1.87
N HIS A 117 17.52 -13.26 1.64
CA HIS A 117 16.97 -14.14 2.67
C HIS A 117 18.03 -14.47 3.73
N MET A 118 19.27 -14.76 3.33
CA MET A 118 20.38 -15.03 4.27
C MET A 118 20.74 -13.77 5.07
N PHE A 119 20.71 -12.61 4.45
CA PHE A 119 20.82 -11.33 5.18
C PHE A 119 19.70 -11.22 6.24
N GLY A 120 18.45 -11.49 5.88
CA GLY A 120 17.31 -11.44 6.80
C GLY A 120 17.46 -12.41 7.97
N LEU A 121 17.87 -13.66 7.71
CA LEU A 121 18.09 -14.66 8.76
C LEU A 121 19.20 -14.23 9.72
N SER A 122 20.36 -13.82 9.20
CA SER A 122 21.47 -13.37 10.04
C SER A 122 21.13 -12.11 10.85
N CYS A 123 20.33 -11.20 10.29
CA CYS A 123 19.80 -10.05 11.03
C CYS A 123 18.81 -10.46 12.12
N ALA A 124 17.91 -11.42 11.85
CA ALA A 124 17.00 -11.93 12.86
C ALA A 124 17.73 -12.58 14.03
N GLN A 125 18.82 -13.30 13.75
CA GLN A 125 19.69 -13.88 14.76
C GLN A 125 20.44 -12.81 15.57
N LYS A 126 21.05 -11.84 14.86
CA LYS A 126 21.83 -10.77 15.48
C LYS A 126 21.01 -9.84 16.35
N TYR A 127 19.85 -9.40 15.85
CA TYR A 127 19.03 -8.36 16.47
C TYR A 127 17.82 -8.89 17.25
N GLY A 128 17.55 -10.20 17.20
CA GLY A 128 16.45 -10.82 17.96
C GLY A 128 15.09 -10.73 17.28
N GLY A 129 15.03 -11.03 15.98
CA GLY A 129 13.80 -11.04 15.18
C GLY A 129 13.24 -12.43 14.91
N VAL A 130 12.13 -12.45 14.14
CA VAL A 130 11.52 -13.67 13.61
C VAL A 130 11.80 -13.74 12.12
N TYR A 131 12.27 -14.88 11.63
CA TYR A 131 12.50 -15.10 10.21
C TYR A 131 11.59 -16.22 9.69
N VAL A 132 10.74 -15.87 8.72
CA VAL A 132 9.82 -16.80 8.07
C VAL A 132 10.39 -17.14 6.69
N PRO A 133 10.78 -18.40 6.43
CA PRO A 133 11.34 -18.82 5.16
C PRO A 133 10.38 -18.65 3.96
N PRO A 134 10.92 -18.67 2.71
CA PRO A 134 10.09 -18.58 1.51
C PRO A 134 9.11 -19.76 1.40
N HIS A 135 7.97 -19.51 0.74
CA HIS A 135 6.88 -20.45 0.48
C HIS A 135 6.13 -20.97 1.71
N LEU A 136 6.44 -20.48 2.91
CA LEU A 136 5.80 -20.93 4.14
C LEU A 136 4.49 -20.19 4.44
N ALA A 137 4.49 -18.88 4.27
CA ALA A 137 3.31 -18.04 4.39
C ALA A 137 3.51 -16.71 3.66
N VAL A 138 2.42 -16.10 3.18
CA VAL A 138 2.45 -14.68 2.82
C VAL A 138 2.47 -13.84 4.10
N ILE A 139 3.07 -12.64 4.04
CA ILE A 139 3.30 -11.78 5.21
C ILE A 139 2.05 -11.59 6.07
N HIS A 140 0.92 -11.24 5.44
CA HIS A 140 -0.30 -10.93 6.19
C HIS A 140 -0.98 -12.18 6.77
N GLN A 141 -0.83 -13.34 6.14
CA GLN A 141 -1.38 -14.58 6.71
C GLN A 141 -0.56 -15.01 7.93
N TYR A 142 0.78 -14.97 7.84
CA TYR A 142 1.62 -15.23 9.02
C TYR A 142 1.31 -14.27 10.18
N ALA A 143 1.16 -12.97 9.87
CA ALA A 143 0.83 -11.98 10.88
C ALA A 143 -0.53 -12.23 11.54
N ARG A 144 -1.56 -12.63 10.78
CA ARG A 144 -2.88 -13.03 11.32
C ARG A 144 -2.79 -14.24 12.24
N GLU A 145 -2.07 -15.26 11.80
CA GLU A 145 -1.93 -16.53 12.53
C GLU A 145 -1.07 -16.37 13.78
N MET A 146 0.02 -15.59 13.73
CA MET A 146 1.07 -15.60 14.75
C MET A 146 1.35 -14.26 15.43
N LEU A 147 0.88 -13.13 14.89
CA LEU A 147 1.30 -11.81 15.37
C LEU A 147 0.12 -10.93 15.85
N ALA A 148 -1.07 -11.02 15.24
CA ALA A 148 -2.23 -10.20 15.61
C ALA A 148 -2.65 -10.41 17.07
N GLY A 149 -3.27 -9.39 17.68
CA GLY A 149 -3.85 -9.43 19.03
C GLY A 149 -4.83 -8.29 19.24
N CYS A 150 -5.94 -8.54 19.92
CA CYS A 150 -6.99 -7.53 20.15
C CYS A 150 -6.46 -6.34 20.95
N GLY A 151 -6.70 -5.14 20.45
CA GLY A 151 -6.23 -3.88 21.03
C GLY A 151 -4.75 -3.59 20.80
N LYS A 152 -4.04 -4.43 20.04
CA LYS A 152 -2.65 -4.21 19.65
C LYS A 152 -2.55 -3.33 18.40
N MET A 153 -1.37 -2.69 18.24
CA MET A 153 -1.02 -1.97 17.02
C MET A 153 0.19 -2.60 16.33
N ILE A 154 0.08 -2.81 15.01
CA ILE A 154 1.15 -3.39 14.19
C ILE A 154 1.49 -2.44 13.04
N LEU A 155 2.79 -2.15 12.86
CA LEU A 155 3.30 -1.44 11.70
C LEU A 155 3.97 -2.42 10.73
N GLY A 156 3.60 -2.32 9.45
CA GLY A 156 4.18 -3.15 8.41
C GLY A 156 4.70 -2.34 7.23
N SER A 157 5.72 -2.87 6.56
CA SER A 157 6.28 -2.27 5.35
C SER A 157 5.44 -2.55 4.09
N ASP A 158 4.44 -3.40 4.20
CA ASP A 158 3.47 -3.64 3.12
C ASP A 158 2.18 -2.83 3.34
N SER A 159 1.64 -2.27 2.26
CA SER A 159 0.44 -1.42 2.31
C SER A 159 -0.83 -2.16 2.75
N HIS A 160 -0.89 -3.49 2.56
CA HIS A 160 -2.02 -4.32 2.98
C HIS A 160 -1.89 -4.82 4.43
N THR A 161 -1.04 -4.20 5.24
CA THR A 161 -0.97 -4.45 6.69
C THR A 161 -2.28 -3.98 7.34
N ARG A 162 -3.27 -4.88 7.35
CA ARG A 162 -4.63 -4.71 7.85
C ARG A 162 -5.04 -5.96 8.62
N TYR A 163 -5.26 -5.83 9.91
CA TYR A 163 -5.63 -6.94 10.81
C TYR A 163 -6.79 -6.56 11.73
N GLY A 164 -7.55 -5.54 11.32
CA GLY A 164 -8.70 -5.01 12.06
C GLY A 164 -9.76 -6.07 12.35
N ALA A 165 -9.98 -7.00 11.42
CA ALA A 165 -10.90 -8.13 11.59
C ALA A 165 -10.56 -9.03 12.79
N LEU A 166 -9.31 -8.98 13.27
CA LEU A 166 -8.81 -9.70 14.45
C LEU A 166 -8.63 -8.77 15.67
N GLY A 167 -9.25 -7.58 15.64
CA GLY A 167 -9.15 -6.61 16.73
C GLY A 167 -7.80 -5.91 16.82
N THR A 168 -6.95 -5.99 15.79
CA THR A 168 -5.62 -5.38 15.76
C THR A 168 -5.61 -4.18 14.81
N MET A 169 -5.36 -2.98 15.32
CA MET A 169 -5.18 -1.81 14.46
C MET A 169 -3.80 -1.87 13.79
N ALA A 170 -3.78 -2.01 12.46
CA ALA A 170 -2.55 -2.17 11.72
C ALA A 170 -2.40 -1.13 10.61
N CYS A 171 -1.19 -0.60 10.47
CA CYS A 171 -0.83 0.41 9.49
C CYS A 171 0.25 -0.12 8.55
N GLY A 172 0.06 0.09 7.25
CA GLY A 172 1.08 -0.19 6.25
C GLY A 172 1.77 1.10 5.84
N GLU A 173 3.09 1.20 6.08
CA GLU A 173 3.88 2.41 5.85
C GLU A 173 5.15 2.13 5.05
N GLY A 174 5.90 3.15 4.72
CA GLY A 174 7.22 3.03 4.10
C GLY A 174 8.31 2.61 5.08
N GLY A 175 9.44 2.16 4.54
CA GLY A 175 10.60 1.73 5.32
C GLY A 175 11.06 2.71 6.42
N PRO A 176 11.16 4.02 6.15
CA PRO A 176 11.57 4.98 7.14
C PRO A 176 10.73 5.02 8.42
N GLU A 177 9.40 4.78 8.32
CA GLU A 177 8.54 4.74 9.50
C GLU A 177 8.85 3.50 10.38
N LEU A 178 9.19 2.36 9.76
CA LEU A 178 9.66 1.20 10.50
C LEU A 178 11.03 1.45 11.13
N VAL A 179 11.93 2.15 10.44
CA VAL A 179 13.23 2.57 11.00
C VAL A 179 13.05 3.39 12.27
N LYS A 180 12.11 4.36 12.29
CA LYS A 180 11.77 5.12 13.50
C LYS A 180 11.41 4.20 14.67
N GLN A 181 10.53 3.22 14.44
CA GLN A 181 10.14 2.26 15.47
C GLN A 181 11.32 1.38 15.92
N LEU A 182 12.17 0.92 14.98
CA LEU A 182 13.37 0.14 15.29
C LEU A 182 14.38 0.93 16.13
N LEU A 183 14.41 2.24 16.01
CA LEU A 183 15.25 3.14 16.80
C LEU A 183 14.54 3.67 18.07
N GLY A 184 13.38 3.11 18.44
CA GLY A 184 12.61 3.50 19.61
C GLY A 184 11.92 4.85 19.50
N ARG A 185 11.83 5.42 18.29
CA ARG A 185 11.11 6.67 18.00
C ARG A 185 9.63 6.40 17.77
N THR A 186 8.86 7.44 17.53
CA THR A 186 7.40 7.41 17.41
C THR A 186 6.91 7.59 15.98
N TYR A 187 5.68 7.20 15.74
CA TYR A 187 4.91 7.51 14.54
C TYR A 187 3.99 8.68 14.89
N ASP A 188 4.27 9.85 14.31
CA ASP A 188 3.62 11.10 14.67
C ASP A 188 2.46 11.38 13.72
N ILE A 189 1.25 11.51 14.26
CA ILE A 189 0.02 11.78 13.51
C ILE A 189 -0.93 12.66 14.32
N ASP A 190 -1.75 13.44 13.64
CA ASP A 190 -2.92 14.06 14.26
C ASP A 190 -3.99 12.98 14.50
N MET A 191 -4.82 13.15 15.55
CA MET A 191 -5.93 12.24 15.83
C MET A 191 -6.81 12.12 14.58
N PRO A 192 -6.90 10.92 13.95
CA PRO A 192 -7.66 10.75 12.73
C PRO A 192 -9.17 10.77 13.02
N GLN A 193 -9.94 11.26 12.06
CA GLN A 193 -11.37 11.04 12.06
C GLN A 193 -11.70 9.54 11.97
N VAL A 194 -12.82 9.15 12.58
CA VAL A 194 -13.29 7.76 12.57
C VAL A 194 -14.60 7.65 11.81
N VAL A 195 -14.66 6.76 10.83
CA VAL A 195 -15.86 6.51 10.00
C VAL A 195 -16.43 5.14 10.36
N ALA A 196 -17.70 5.09 10.71
CA ALA A 196 -18.40 3.82 10.91
C ALA A 196 -18.69 3.15 9.57
N ILE A 197 -18.24 1.91 9.43
CA ILE A 197 -18.69 1.00 8.37
C ILE A 197 -19.78 0.13 8.98
N TYR A 198 -21.02 0.58 8.81
CA TYR A 198 -22.17 0.00 9.47
C TYR A 198 -22.79 -1.09 8.61
N LEU A 199 -22.58 -2.34 9.04
CA LEU A 199 -23.02 -3.53 8.32
C LEU A 199 -24.39 -4.00 8.83
N THR A 200 -25.29 -4.29 7.89
CA THR A 200 -26.61 -4.90 8.16
C THR A 200 -26.85 -6.10 7.24
N GLY A 201 -27.83 -6.90 7.57
CA GLY A 201 -28.21 -8.06 6.76
C GLY A 201 -27.16 -9.17 6.76
N LYS A 202 -27.25 -10.04 5.74
CA LYS A 202 -26.40 -11.22 5.56
C LYS A 202 -26.09 -11.38 4.08
N PRO A 203 -24.84 -11.73 3.69
CA PRO A 203 -24.50 -11.98 2.28
C PRO A 203 -25.38 -13.11 1.69
N VAL A 204 -25.81 -12.93 0.44
CA VAL A 204 -26.50 -14.02 -0.29
C VAL A 204 -25.48 -15.10 -0.69
N LYS A 205 -25.96 -16.32 -0.92
CA LYS A 205 -25.15 -17.47 -1.34
C LYS A 205 -24.39 -17.10 -2.64
N GLY A 206 -23.08 -17.34 -2.68
CA GLY A 206 -22.23 -17.01 -3.83
C GLY A 206 -21.56 -15.64 -3.77
N VAL A 207 -22.02 -14.73 -2.90
CA VAL A 207 -21.33 -13.44 -2.65
C VAL A 207 -20.21 -13.67 -1.65
N GLY A 208 -19.00 -13.25 -2.02
CA GLY A 208 -17.81 -13.40 -1.20
C GLY A 208 -17.27 -12.07 -0.64
N PRO A 209 -16.17 -12.14 0.14
CA PRO A 209 -15.62 -10.95 0.80
C PRO A 209 -15.12 -9.90 -0.20
N GLN A 210 -14.57 -10.31 -1.35
CA GLN A 210 -14.11 -9.40 -2.37
C GLN A 210 -15.25 -8.55 -2.96
N ASP A 211 -16.44 -9.14 -3.09
CA ASP A 211 -17.62 -8.43 -3.62
C ASP A 211 -18.01 -7.26 -2.70
N ILE A 212 -18.03 -7.50 -1.37
CA ILE A 212 -18.32 -6.46 -0.39
C ILE A 212 -17.24 -5.39 -0.39
N ALA A 213 -15.98 -5.79 -0.41
CA ALA A 213 -14.86 -4.87 -0.46
C ALA A 213 -14.92 -3.96 -1.69
N LEU A 214 -15.15 -4.51 -2.87
CA LEU A 214 -15.25 -3.74 -4.12
C LEU A 214 -16.46 -2.79 -4.11
N ALA A 215 -17.58 -3.20 -3.52
CA ALA A 215 -18.74 -2.34 -3.36
C ALA A 215 -18.44 -1.12 -2.46
N ILE A 216 -17.71 -1.32 -1.36
CA ILE A 216 -17.27 -0.25 -0.47
C ILE A 216 -16.26 0.67 -1.19
N ILE A 217 -15.22 0.10 -1.82
CA ILE A 217 -14.18 0.87 -2.53
C ILE A 217 -14.81 1.75 -3.62
N LYS A 218 -15.74 1.20 -4.42
CA LYS A 218 -16.49 1.97 -5.43
C LYS A 218 -17.18 3.19 -4.84
N ALA A 219 -17.78 3.04 -3.66
CA ALA A 219 -18.57 4.11 -3.04
C ALA A 219 -17.72 5.23 -2.42
N VAL A 220 -16.51 4.91 -1.89
CA VAL A 220 -15.75 5.84 -1.04
C VAL A 220 -14.48 6.39 -1.67
N PHE A 221 -13.95 5.76 -2.75
CA PHE A 221 -12.63 6.13 -3.29
C PHE A 221 -12.65 7.48 -4.01
N ALA A 222 -13.56 7.66 -4.96
CA ALA A 222 -13.55 8.84 -5.85
C ALA A 222 -13.79 10.17 -5.10
N ASN A 223 -14.59 10.13 -4.04
CA ASN A 223 -14.90 11.28 -3.19
C ASN A 223 -13.99 11.46 -1.98
N GLY A 224 -13.04 10.49 -1.77
CA GLY A 224 -12.12 10.52 -0.64
C GLY A 224 -12.78 10.41 0.74
N TYR A 225 -13.97 9.83 0.83
CA TYR A 225 -14.81 9.83 2.03
C TYR A 225 -14.10 9.30 3.28
N VAL A 226 -13.24 8.27 3.11
CA VAL A 226 -12.47 7.65 4.19
C VAL A 226 -10.97 7.94 4.10
N LYS A 227 -10.53 8.83 3.21
CA LYS A 227 -9.11 9.14 2.99
C LYS A 227 -8.45 9.62 4.28
N ASN A 228 -7.35 8.97 4.68
CA ASN A 228 -6.59 9.23 5.92
C ASN A 228 -7.39 9.10 7.23
N LYS A 229 -8.56 8.47 7.19
CA LYS A 229 -9.42 8.21 8.37
C LYS A 229 -9.30 6.75 8.80
N VAL A 230 -9.79 6.42 9.99
CA VAL A 230 -9.91 5.02 10.43
C VAL A 230 -11.32 4.51 10.10
N MET A 231 -11.37 3.34 9.46
CA MET A 231 -12.61 2.63 9.18
C MET A 231 -12.94 1.69 10.34
N GLU A 232 -14.01 1.96 11.09
CA GLU A 232 -14.46 1.14 12.22
C GLU A 232 -15.70 0.34 11.83
N PHE A 233 -15.54 -0.99 11.72
CA PHE A 233 -16.60 -1.90 11.28
C PHE A 233 -17.49 -2.32 12.45
N VAL A 234 -18.74 -1.96 12.36
CA VAL A 234 -19.74 -2.09 13.40
C VAL A 234 -21.11 -2.51 12.82
N GLY A 235 -22.10 -2.66 13.66
CA GLY A 235 -23.46 -3.01 13.27
C GLY A 235 -23.75 -4.51 13.32
N PRO A 236 -25.04 -4.89 13.25
CA PRO A 236 -25.49 -6.28 13.44
C PRO A 236 -25.07 -7.22 12.30
N GLY A 237 -24.73 -6.70 11.12
CA GLY A 237 -24.26 -7.51 9.99
C GLY A 237 -22.91 -8.18 10.24
N VAL A 238 -22.06 -7.61 11.14
CA VAL A 238 -20.76 -8.20 11.48
C VAL A 238 -20.94 -9.63 12.03
N ASP A 239 -21.96 -9.86 12.84
CA ASP A 239 -22.23 -11.15 13.47
C ASP A 239 -22.58 -12.25 12.45
N ASN A 240 -22.98 -11.87 11.24
CA ASN A 240 -23.30 -12.80 10.15
C ASN A 240 -22.10 -13.24 9.31
N LEU A 241 -20.91 -12.68 9.57
CA LEU A 241 -19.67 -12.95 8.83
C LEU A 241 -18.76 -13.86 9.64
N SER A 242 -18.13 -14.85 8.98
CA SER A 242 -17.01 -15.60 9.56
C SER A 242 -15.77 -14.69 9.69
N VAL A 243 -14.78 -15.12 10.48
CA VAL A 243 -13.54 -14.36 10.62
C VAL A 243 -12.77 -14.29 9.29
N ASP A 244 -12.69 -15.40 8.54
CA ASP A 244 -12.07 -15.43 7.21
C ASP A 244 -12.74 -14.43 6.25
N TYR A 245 -14.05 -14.33 6.32
CA TYR A 245 -14.81 -13.37 5.51
C TYR A 245 -14.49 -11.93 5.89
N ARG A 246 -14.46 -11.60 7.20
CA ARG A 246 -14.06 -10.26 7.70
C ARG A 246 -12.63 -9.91 7.27
N ILE A 247 -11.70 -10.86 7.36
CA ILE A 247 -10.31 -10.73 6.93
C ILE A 247 -10.22 -10.36 5.44
N GLY A 248 -11.01 -11.03 4.59
CA GLY A 248 -11.05 -10.77 3.16
C GLY A 248 -11.56 -9.37 2.82
N VAL A 249 -12.53 -8.84 3.58
CA VAL A 249 -12.98 -7.44 3.44
C VAL A 249 -11.94 -6.47 3.97
N ASP A 250 -11.40 -6.75 5.15
CA ASP A 250 -10.49 -5.86 5.89
C ASP A 250 -9.20 -5.56 5.11
N VAL A 251 -8.59 -6.57 4.50
CA VAL A 251 -7.34 -6.39 3.73
C VAL A 251 -7.50 -5.43 2.55
N MET A 252 -8.69 -5.36 1.97
CA MET A 252 -9.00 -4.50 0.84
C MET A 252 -9.27 -3.04 1.24
N THR A 253 -9.41 -2.73 2.53
CA THR A 253 -9.58 -1.34 2.99
C THR A 253 -8.41 -0.43 2.60
N THR A 254 -7.22 -0.99 2.39
CA THR A 254 -6.07 -0.26 1.86
C THR A 254 -6.39 0.48 0.56
N GLU A 255 -7.21 -0.10 -0.30
CA GLU A 255 -7.55 0.46 -1.61
C GLU A 255 -8.58 1.62 -1.51
N THR A 256 -9.03 1.95 -0.31
CA THR A 256 -9.87 3.14 -0.03
C THR A 256 -9.04 4.36 0.37
N THR A 257 -7.70 4.22 0.49
CA THR A 257 -6.78 5.24 1.03
C THR A 257 -7.00 5.59 2.50
N CYS A 258 -7.70 4.74 3.27
CA CYS A 258 -7.84 4.94 4.72
C CYS A 258 -6.49 4.77 5.45
N LEU A 259 -6.39 5.35 6.65
CA LEU A 259 -5.22 5.21 7.50
C LEU A 259 -5.10 3.77 8.05
N SER A 260 -6.19 3.27 8.60
CA SER A 260 -6.28 1.94 9.21
C SER A 260 -7.72 1.47 9.28
N SER A 261 -7.93 0.25 9.76
CA SER A 261 -9.24 -0.35 10.01
C SER A 261 -9.27 -1.09 11.34
N ILE A 262 -10.44 -1.18 11.94
CA ILE A 262 -10.69 -1.95 13.16
C ILE A 262 -12.13 -2.48 13.15
N TRP A 263 -12.34 -3.67 13.67
CA TRP A 263 -13.65 -4.31 13.75
C TRP A 263 -14.02 -4.59 15.19
N LYS A 264 -15.32 -4.57 15.51
CA LYS A 264 -15.78 -5.16 16.77
C LYS A 264 -15.42 -6.64 16.80
N THR A 265 -15.06 -7.14 17.98
CA THR A 265 -14.70 -8.55 18.17
C THR A 265 -15.83 -9.29 18.90
N ASP A 266 -15.90 -10.59 18.69
CA ASP A 266 -16.93 -11.48 19.22
C ASP A 266 -16.35 -12.87 19.48
N GLU A 267 -17.23 -13.83 19.83
CA GLU A 267 -16.87 -15.23 20.06
C GLU A 267 -16.19 -15.89 18.86
N LYS A 268 -16.48 -15.48 17.64
CA LYS A 268 -15.79 -16.01 16.44
C LYS A 268 -14.34 -15.60 16.39
N VAL A 269 -14.02 -14.38 16.81
CA VAL A 269 -12.63 -13.90 16.93
C VAL A 269 -11.94 -14.60 18.09
N GLN A 270 -12.66 -14.87 19.19
CA GLN A 270 -12.15 -15.69 20.29
C GLN A 270 -11.78 -17.09 19.80
N ASP A 271 -12.69 -17.77 19.10
CA ASP A 271 -12.46 -19.09 18.50
C ASP A 271 -11.23 -19.09 17.56
N PHE A 272 -11.06 -18.02 16.79
CA PHE A 272 -9.88 -17.87 15.93
C PHE A 272 -8.58 -17.91 16.74
N TYR A 273 -8.48 -17.13 17.81
CA TYR A 273 -7.29 -17.13 18.66
C TYR A 273 -7.09 -18.46 19.39
N GLU A 274 -8.17 -19.13 19.83
CA GLU A 274 -8.11 -20.46 20.44
C GLU A 274 -7.60 -21.52 19.46
N ILE A 275 -8.10 -21.53 18.21
CA ILE A 275 -7.63 -22.42 17.13
C ILE A 275 -6.14 -22.21 16.87
N HIS A 276 -5.66 -20.95 16.90
CA HIS A 276 -4.27 -20.61 16.70
C HIS A 276 -3.40 -20.73 17.97
N ARG A 277 -3.95 -21.30 19.06
CA ARG A 277 -3.27 -21.51 20.37
C ARG A 277 -2.74 -20.22 21.00
N ARG A 278 -3.49 -19.12 20.83
CA ARG A 278 -3.17 -17.77 21.32
C ARG A 278 -4.39 -17.11 22.00
N PRO A 279 -5.11 -17.83 22.91
CA PRO A 279 -6.33 -17.30 23.54
C PRO A 279 -6.07 -16.03 24.36
N GLU A 280 -4.84 -15.81 24.85
CA GLU A 280 -4.42 -14.62 25.59
C GLU A 280 -4.43 -13.34 24.76
N GLU A 281 -4.41 -13.45 23.44
CA GLU A 281 -4.48 -12.31 22.51
C GLU A 281 -5.92 -11.83 22.25
N TYR A 282 -6.91 -12.60 22.67
CA TYR A 282 -8.30 -12.18 22.53
C TYR A 282 -8.70 -11.18 23.61
N ARG A 283 -9.40 -10.15 23.19
CA ARG A 283 -10.19 -9.24 24.03
C ARG A 283 -11.46 -8.84 23.31
N GLU A 284 -12.54 -8.68 24.06
CA GLU A 284 -13.75 -8.08 23.51
C GLU A 284 -13.51 -6.59 23.21
N LEU A 285 -13.71 -6.18 21.98
CA LEU A 285 -13.64 -4.81 21.52
C LEU A 285 -14.99 -4.39 20.95
N ASN A 286 -15.57 -3.38 21.58
CA ASN A 286 -16.82 -2.76 21.16
C ASN A 286 -16.73 -1.25 21.31
N PRO A 287 -17.44 -0.46 20.47
CA PRO A 287 -17.66 0.95 20.78
C PRO A 287 -18.39 1.09 22.13
N GLY A 288 -18.23 2.23 22.78
CA GLY A 288 -18.98 2.51 24.00
C GLY A 288 -20.49 2.58 23.75
N ALA A 289 -21.30 2.63 24.82
CA ALA A 289 -22.74 2.65 24.73
C ALA A 289 -23.30 3.77 23.82
N VAL A 290 -22.58 4.90 23.76
CA VAL A 290 -22.84 6.00 22.81
C VAL A 290 -21.51 6.39 22.20
N ALA A 291 -21.27 6.04 20.94
CA ALA A 291 -20.08 6.42 20.19
C ALA A 291 -20.46 7.38 19.05
N TYR A 292 -19.62 8.38 18.78
CA TYR A 292 -19.79 9.29 17.66
C TYR A 292 -18.76 9.00 16.55
N TYR A 293 -19.24 9.02 15.32
CA TYR A 293 -18.43 8.84 14.11
C TYR A 293 -18.54 10.06 13.19
N ASP A 294 -17.43 10.47 12.61
CA ASP A 294 -17.34 11.62 11.70
C ASP A 294 -18.00 11.38 10.33
N GLY A 295 -18.37 10.16 10.05
CA GLY A 295 -19.09 9.73 8.86
C GLY A 295 -19.59 8.30 9.00
N VAL A 296 -20.48 7.90 8.11
CA VAL A 296 -21.04 6.54 8.07
C VAL A 296 -21.08 6.03 6.64
N VAL A 297 -20.56 4.82 6.44
CA VAL A 297 -20.75 3.99 5.26
C VAL A 297 -21.69 2.85 5.66
N SER A 298 -22.97 2.96 5.29
CA SER A 298 -23.96 1.93 5.57
C SER A 298 -23.97 0.91 4.45
N VAL A 299 -23.81 -0.38 4.79
CA VAL A 299 -23.75 -1.50 3.84
C VAL A 299 -24.82 -2.52 4.19
N ASP A 300 -25.79 -2.68 3.32
CA ASP A 300 -26.72 -3.81 3.37
C ASP A 300 -26.09 -4.99 2.64
N LEU A 301 -25.58 -5.96 3.41
CA LEU A 301 -24.93 -7.17 2.91
C LEU A 301 -25.85 -8.03 2.03
N SER A 302 -27.16 -8.00 2.28
CA SER A 302 -28.14 -8.76 1.50
C SER A 302 -28.39 -8.18 0.10
N ALA A 303 -28.03 -6.92 -0.10
CA ALA A 303 -28.15 -6.22 -1.38
C ALA A 303 -26.87 -6.28 -2.23
N VAL A 304 -25.73 -6.76 -1.69
CA VAL A 304 -24.50 -6.94 -2.46
C VAL A 304 -24.66 -8.08 -3.47
N ARG A 305 -24.07 -7.91 -4.63
CA ARG A 305 -24.05 -8.92 -5.72
C ARG A 305 -22.61 -9.18 -6.12
N PRO A 306 -22.31 -10.29 -6.84
CA PRO A 306 -20.97 -10.54 -7.36
C PRO A 306 -20.44 -9.36 -8.16
N MET A 307 -19.24 -8.90 -7.81
CA MET A 307 -18.61 -7.70 -8.35
C MET A 307 -17.40 -8.06 -9.24
N ILE A 308 -17.11 -7.16 -10.16
CA ILE A 308 -15.85 -7.15 -10.92
C ILE A 308 -15.31 -5.73 -10.95
N ALA A 309 -14.04 -5.55 -10.58
CA ALA A 309 -13.36 -4.28 -10.77
C ALA A 309 -12.53 -4.33 -12.06
N MET A 310 -12.96 -3.59 -13.06
CA MET A 310 -12.31 -3.49 -14.36
C MET A 310 -10.97 -2.75 -14.26
N PRO A 311 -10.02 -2.97 -15.18
CA PRO A 311 -8.77 -2.22 -15.21
C PRO A 311 -9.02 -0.70 -15.21
N PHE A 312 -8.22 0.13 -14.57
CA PHE A 312 -6.92 -0.14 -13.92
C PHE A 312 -6.93 0.34 -12.46
N HIS A 313 -8.08 0.26 -11.79
CA HIS A 313 -8.20 0.59 -10.36
C HIS A 313 -9.32 -0.23 -9.70
N PRO A 314 -9.18 -0.65 -8.42
CA PRO A 314 -10.23 -1.40 -7.71
C PRO A 314 -11.57 -0.67 -7.59
N SER A 315 -11.58 0.68 -7.63
CA SER A 315 -12.82 1.47 -7.60
C SER A 315 -13.61 1.44 -8.92
N ASN A 316 -13.00 0.96 -10.01
CA ASN A 316 -13.67 0.80 -11.30
C ASN A 316 -14.56 -0.44 -11.31
N ALA A 317 -15.45 -0.56 -10.33
CA ALA A 317 -16.19 -1.77 -10.04
C ALA A 317 -17.65 -1.69 -10.54
N TYR A 318 -18.13 -2.83 -11.02
CA TYR A 318 -19.48 -3.07 -11.49
C TYR A 318 -19.98 -4.38 -10.87
N THR A 319 -21.30 -4.59 -10.80
CA THR A 319 -21.77 -5.96 -10.65
C THR A 319 -21.47 -6.74 -11.95
N ILE A 320 -21.24 -8.04 -11.85
CA ILE A 320 -21.00 -8.87 -13.05
C ILE A 320 -22.23 -8.81 -13.99
N ASP A 321 -23.43 -8.75 -13.43
CA ASP A 321 -24.67 -8.60 -14.19
C ASP A 321 -24.74 -7.26 -14.93
N GLU A 322 -24.35 -6.16 -14.25
CA GLU A 322 -24.29 -4.81 -14.86
C GLU A 322 -23.29 -4.81 -16.03
N LEU A 323 -22.11 -5.40 -15.86
CA LEU A 323 -21.13 -5.50 -16.92
C LEU A 323 -21.66 -6.34 -18.09
N ASN A 324 -22.21 -7.53 -17.83
CA ASN A 324 -22.72 -8.43 -18.85
C ASN A 324 -23.92 -7.84 -19.65
N ALA A 325 -24.70 -6.98 -19.00
CA ALA A 325 -25.80 -6.28 -19.65
C ALA A 325 -25.38 -5.08 -20.53
N ASN A 326 -24.18 -4.52 -20.28
CA ASN A 326 -23.71 -3.27 -20.90
C ASN A 326 -22.28 -3.37 -21.43
N LEU A 327 -21.90 -4.53 -22.01
CA LEU A 327 -20.52 -4.82 -22.41
C LEU A 327 -19.92 -3.74 -23.31
N ASP A 328 -20.60 -3.36 -24.38
CA ASP A 328 -20.04 -2.44 -25.38
C ASP A 328 -19.73 -1.07 -24.78
N ASP A 329 -20.65 -0.51 -23.98
CA ASP A 329 -20.47 0.81 -23.36
C ASP A 329 -19.40 0.81 -22.28
N ILE A 330 -19.41 -0.19 -21.39
CA ILE A 330 -18.46 -0.27 -20.29
C ILE A 330 -17.07 -0.57 -20.81
N LEU A 331 -16.91 -1.51 -21.72
CA LEU A 331 -15.59 -1.86 -22.30
C LEU A 331 -15.02 -0.70 -23.12
N ALA A 332 -15.84 0.02 -23.88
CA ALA A 332 -15.41 1.21 -24.61
C ALA A 332 -14.91 2.32 -23.65
N ASP A 333 -15.60 2.54 -22.52
CA ASP A 333 -15.15 3.51 -21.51
C ASP A 333 -13.83 3.07 -20.85
N VAL A 334 -13.69 1.80 -20.50
CA VAL A 334 -12.44 1.25 -19.95
C VAL A 334 -11.29 1.42 -20.94
N GLU A 335 -11.49 1.08 -22.22
CA GLU A 335 -10.48 1.24 -23.27
C GLU A 335 -10.08 2.72 -23.46
N LYS A 336 -11.05 3.64 -23.42
CA LYS A 336 -10.80 5.08 -23.51
C LYS A 336 -9.95 5.60 -22.33
N ARG A 337 -10.24 5.15 -21.12
CA ARG A 337 -9.45 5.50 -19.92
C ARG A 337 -8.08 4.86 -19.95
N ALA A 338 -7.95 3.68 -20.51
CA ALA A 338 -6.67 2.99 -20.68
C ALA A 338 -5.65 3.80 -21.49
N VAL A 339 -6.11 4.53 -22.52
CA VAL A 339 -5.23 5.41 -23.32
C VAL A 339 -4.52 6.44 -22.42
N VAL A 340 -5.23 7.00 -21.45
CA VAL A 340 -4.64 7.93 -20.47
C VAL A 340 -3.65 7.21 -19.57
N SER A 341 -4.04 6.06 -19.00
CA SER A 341 -3.22 5.33 -18.00
C SER A 341 -1.98 4.67 -18.61
N LEU A 342 -2.04 4.25 -19.89
CA LEU A 342 -0.96 3.51 -20.59
C LEU A 342 -0.14 4.41 -21.52
N GLY A 343 -0.51 5.67 -21.69
CA GLY A 343 0.20 6.63 -22.55
C GLY A 343 0.15 6.28 -24.04
N ASN A 344 -0.85 5.50 -24.48
CA ASN A 344 -1.06 5.08 -25.87
C ASN A 344 0.17 4.43 -26.56
N LYS A 345 1.09 3.87 -25.78
CA LYS A 345 2.32 3.25 -26.30
C LYS A 345 2.05 1.89 -26.97
N VAL A 346 1.05 1.17 -26.48
CA VAL A 346 0.62 -0.12 -27.01
C VAL A 346 -0.91 -0.11 -27.14
N PRO A 347 -1.48 -0.57 -28.25
CA PRO A 347 -2.93 -0.68 -28.38
C PRO A 347 -3.53 -1.58 -27.31
N PHE A 348 -4.54 -1.10 -26.61
CA PHE A 348 -5.27 -1.84 -25.58
C PHE A 348 -6.72 -2.04 -26.01
N THR A 349 -7.19 -3.28 -25.94
CA THR A 349 -8.59 -3.62 -26.23
C THR A 349 -9.12 -4.72 -25.33
N LEU A 350 -10.37 -4.61 -24.94
CA LEU A 350 -11.16 -5.62 -24.20
C LEU A 350 -12.35 -6.11 -25.02
N ARG A 351 -12.82 -5.32 -25.97
CA ARG A 351 -13.96 -5.70 -26.83
C ARG A 351 -13.67 -6.89 -27.72
N ASP A 352 -12.40 -7.17 -28.04
CA ASP A 352 -11.97 -8.39 -28.74
C ASP A 352 -12.16 -9.68 -27.89
N LYS A 353 -12.44 -9.55 -26.58
CA LYS A 353 -12.78 -10.65 -25.66
C LYS A 353 -14.27 -11.02 -25.70
N VAL A 354 -15.09 -10.25 -26.39
CA VAL A 354 -16.54 -10.50 -26.52
C VAL A 354 -16.78 -11.43 -27.69
N ARG A 355 -17.49 -12.54 -27.45
CA ARG A 355 -17.90 -13.54 -28.47
C ARG A 355 -19.37 -13.88 -28.24
N ASP A 356 -20.18 -13.78 -29.27
CA ASP A 356 -21.63 -14.05 -29.21
C ASP A 356 -22.32 -13.28 -28.05
N GLY A 357 -21.94 -12.00 -27.88
CA GLY A 357 -22.47 -11.14 -26.80
C GLY A 357 -22.07 -11.55 -25.38
N LYS A 358 -21.04 -12.37 -25.22
CA LYS A 358 -20.52 -12.81 -23.92
C LYS A 358 -19.05 -12.48 -23.81
N MET A 359 -18.63 -12.02 -22.60
CA MET A 359 -17.23 -11.75 -22.29
C MET A 359 -16.50 -13.03 -21.90
N TYR A 360 -15.28 -13.21 -22.44
CA TYR A 360 -14.38 -14.30 -22.07
C TYR A 360 -13.09 -13.76 -21.48
N VAL A 361 -12.52 -14.51 -20.55
CA VAL A 361 -11.23 -14.22 -19.91
C VAL A 361 -10.24 -15.34 -20.21
N ASP A 362 -8.95 -15.01 -20.17
CA ASP A 362 -7.90 -15.95 -20.55
C ASP A 362 -7.29 -16.67 -19.33
N GLN A 363 -7.36 -16.04 -18.13
CA GLN A 363 -6.71 -16.55 -16.93
C GLN A 363 -7.52 -16.19 -15.68
N GLY A 364 -7.62 -17.14 -14.76
CA GLY A 364 -8.07 -16.94 -13.37
C GLY A 364 -6.91 -17.17 -12.40
N VAL A 365 -6.79 -16.31 -11.38
CA VAL A 365 -5.80 -16.46 -10.30
C VAL A 365 -6.46 -16.18 -8.95
N ILE A 366 -6.32 -17.11 -8.02
CA ILE A 366 -6.79 -16.97 -6.63
C ILE A 366 -5.55 -17.01 -5.74
N ALA A 367 -5.15 -15.86 -5.19
CA ALA A 367 -3.84 -15.74 -4.58
C ALA A 367 -3.77 -14.75 -3.42
N GLY A 368 -2.68 -14.87 -2.66
CA GLY A 368 -2.26 -13.92 -1.65
C GLY A 368 -3.14 -13.89 -0.42
N CYS A 369 -3.01 -12.81 0.31
CA CYS A 369 -3.69 -12.60 1.60
C CYS A 369 -5.20 -12.35 1.48
N ALA A 370 -5.69 -11.99 0.29
CA ALA A 370 -7.11 -11.79 0.03
C ALA A 370 -7.79 -13.07 -0.49
N GLY A 371 -7.20 -13.74 -1.50
CA GLY A 371 -7.82 -14.88 -2.18
C GLY A 371 -7.49 -16.24 -1.57
N GLY A 372 -6.27 -16.42 -1.06
CA GLY A 372 -5.73 -17.72 -0.63
C GLY A 372 -6.19 -18.23 0.73
N GLY A 373 -7.21 -17.62 1.35
CA GLY A 373 -7.77 -18.05 2.65
C GLY A 373 -8.48 -19.39 2.59
N PHE A 374 -8.59 -20.03 3.75
CA PHE A 374 -9.14 -21.40 3.88
C PHE A 374 -10.58 -21.51 3.35
N GLU A 375 -11.49 -20.65 3.81
CA GLU A 375 -12.90 -20.70 3.39
C GLU A 375 -13.08 -20.42 1.89
N ASN A 376 -12.31 -19.47 1.34
CA ASN A 376 -12.35 -19.18 -0.10
C ASN A 376 -12.02 -20.43 -0.93
N LEU A 377 -10.94 -21.15 -0.54
CA LEU A 377 -10.46 -22.29 -1.31
C LEU A 377 -11.32 -23.55 -1.09
N CYS A 378 -11.97 -23.70 0.06
CA CYS A 378 -12.99 -24.73 0.27
C CYS A 378 -14.21 -24.49 -0.63
N ASP A 379 -14.70 -23.25 -0.70
CA ASP A 379 -15.84 -22.91 -1.56
C ASP A 379 -15.49 -23.11 -3.05
N VAL A 380 -14.27 -22.75 -3.47
CA VAL A 380 -13.76 -23.03 -4.82
C VAL A 380 -13.72 -24.53 -5.10
N ALA A 381 -13.23 -25.34 -4.15
CA ALA A 381 -13.19 -26.80 -4.29
C ALA A 381 -14.60 -27.42 -4.42
N ASP A 382 -15.55 -26.94 -3.62
CA ASP A 382 -16.94 -27.41 -3.72
C ASP A 382 -17.59 -27.06 -5.07
N MET A 383 -17.29 -25.87 -5.61
CA MET A 383 -17.79 -25.45 -6.93
C MET A 383 -17.18 -26.26 -8.09
N LEU A 384 -15.91 -26.61 -7.98
CA LEU A 384 -15.16 -27.26 -9.04
C LEU A 384 -15.19 -28.79 -8.98
N ASP A 385 -15.72 -29.39 -7.91
CA ASP A 385 -15.72 -30.83 -7.66
C ASP A 385 -16.31 -31.62 -8.84
N GLY A 386 -15.54 -32.56 -9.38
CA GLY A 386 -15.93 -33.37 -10.53
C GLY A 386 -16.05 -32.64 -11.87
N GLN A 387 -15.58 -31.40 -11.97
CA GLN A 387 -15.69 -30.56 -13.15
C GLN A 387 -14.34 -30.45 -13.90
N SER A 388 -14.34 -29.75 -15.02
CA SER A 388 -13.13 -29.43 -15.81
C SER A 388 -13.13 -27.95 -16.19
N ILE A 389 -11.98 -27.31 -16.09
CA ILE A 389 -11.78 -25.93 -16.58
C ILE A 389 -11.59 -25.88 -18.11
N GLY A 390 -11.60 -27.03 -18.79
CA GLY A 390 -11.46 -27.17 -20.24
C GLY A 390 -10.00 -27.29 -20.68
N ASP A 391 -9.84 -27.53 -21.98
CA ASP A 391 -8.57 -27.70 -22.69
C ASP A 391 -8.22 -26.51 -23.62
N GLY A 392 -8.97 -25.41 -23.46
CA GLY A 392 -8.81 -24.19 -24.25
C GLY A 392 -7.83 -23.18 -23.67
N ARG A 393 -8.10 -21.92 -23.95
CA ARG A 393 -7.22 -20.80 -23.52
C ARG A 393 -7.25 -20.52 -22.03
N PHE A 394 -8.37 -20.78 -21.36
CA PHE A 394 -8.54 -20.45 -19.95
C PHE A 394 -7.64 -21.31 -19.08
N SER A 395 -6.94 -20.68 -18.14
CA SER A 395 -6.16 -21.35 -17.10
C SER A 395 -6.54 -20.84 -15.72
N LEU A 396 -6.36 -21.68 -14.69
CA LEU A 396 -6.61 -21.33 -13.30
C LEU A 396 -5.40 -21.66 -12.43
N SER A 397 -4.90 -20.69 -11.68
CA SER A 397 -3.86 -20.88 -10.66
C SER A 397 -4.40 -20.53 -9.27
N VAL A 398 -4.08 -21.37 -8.29
CA VAL A 398 -4.52 -21.25 -6.90
C VAL A 398 -3.32 -21.26 -5.96
N TYR A 399 -3.28 -20.33 -5.03
CA TYR A 399 -2.20 -20.13 -4.08
C TYR A 399 -2.76 -20.06 -2.65
N PRO A 400 -2.72 -21.15 -1.86
CA PRO A 400 -3.04 -21.07 -0.43
C PRO A 400 -2.14 -20.06 0.27
N ALA A 401 -2.70 -19.27 1.20
CA ALA A 401 -2.01 -18.12 1.79
C ALA A 401 -0.90 -18.51 2.79
N SER A 402 -0.95 -19.73 3.34
CA SER A 402 0.09 -20.29 4.19
C SER A 402 0.15 -21.81 4.08
N GLN A 403 1.26 -22.37 4.51
CA GLN A 403 1.42 -23.83 4.53
C GLN A 403 0.48 -24.51 5.53
N PRO A 404 0.16 -23.96 6.72
CA PRO A 404 -0.90 -24.51 7.56
C PRO A 404 -2.26 -24.59 6.86
N VAL A 405 -2.67 -23.52 6.15
CA VAL A 405 -3.87 -23.50 5.31
C VAL A 405 -3.80 -24.57 4.22
N TYR A 406 -2.67 -24.65 3.51
CA TYR A 406 -2.47 -25.64 2.46
C TYR A 406 -2.58 -27.08 2.95
N MET A 407 -1.94 -27.39 4.09
CA MET A 407 -2.00 -28.73 4.69
C MET A 407 -3.41 -29.11 5.09
N GLU A 408 -4.20 -28.19 5.63
CA GLU A 408 -5.58 -28.47 6.01
C GLU A 408 -6.48 -28.67 4.78
N LEU A 409 -6.25 -27.93 3.71
CA LEU A 409 -6.91 -28.14 2.41
C LEU A 409 -6.53 -29.48 1.76
N ILE A 410 -5.31 -30.00 2.01
CA ILE A 410 -4.92 -31.36 1.60
C ILE A 410 -5.68 -32.38 2.44
N ARG A 411 -5.71 -32.21 3.78
CA ARG A 411 -6.36 -33.16 4.71
C ARG A 411 -7.85 -33.30 4.46
N ASN A 412 -8.54 -32.21 4.12
CA ASN A 412 -9.98 -32.24 3.83
C ASN A 412 -10.33 -32.57 2.36
N GLY A 413 -9.32 -32.78 1.49
CA GLY A 413 -9.49 -33.16 0.10
C GLY A 413 -9.74 -32.02 -0.87
N SER A 414 -9.83 -30.77 -0.42
CA SER A 414 -10.10 -29.60 -1.29
C SER A 414 -9.05 -29.43 -2.39
N ILE A 415 -7.77 -29.67 -2.08
CA ILE A 415 -6.69 -29.57 -3.08
C ILE A 415 -6.85 -30.59 -4.20
N ALA A 416 -7.21 -31.84 -3.87
CA ALA A 416 -7.44 -32.88 -4.88
C ALA A 416 -8.57 -32.46 -5.84
N LYS A 417 -9.71 -32.01 -5.31
CA LYS A 417 -10.85 -31.52 -6.11
C LYS A 417 -10.45 -30.41 -7.07
N ILE A 418 -9.66 -29.43 -6.59
CA ILE A 418 -9.16 -28.33 -7.44
C ILE A 418 -8.21 -28.84 -8.52
N MET A 419 -7.25 -29.70 -8.20
CA MET A 419 -6.25 -30.21 -9.14
C MET A 419 -6.85 -31.12 -10.21
N GLU A 420 -7.83 -31.93 -9.86
CA GLU A 420 -8.52 -32.83 -10.81
C GLU A 420 -9.23 -32.07 -11.95
N THR A 421 -9.54 -30.78 -11.76
CA THR A 421 -10.15 -29.93 -12.79
C THR A 421 -9.18 -29.49 -13.89
N GLY A 422 -7.87 -29.66 -13.68
CA GLY A 422 -6.79 -29.11 -14.51
C GLY A 422 -6.23 -27.78 -13.99
N ALA A 423 -6.68 -27.29 -12.84
CA ALA A 423 -6.11 -26.10 -12.21
C ALA A 423 -4.71 -26.38 -11.62
N THR A 424 -3.86 -25.37 -11.59
CA THR A 424 -2.53 -25.44 -10.99
C THR A 424 -2.58 -24.94 -9.54
N VAL A 425 -2.16 -25.78 -8.59
CA VAL A 425 -2.01 -25.36 -7.19
C VAL A 425 -0.55 -25.11 -6.88
N ARG A 426 -0.27 -23.98 -6.24
CA ARG A 426 1.07 -23.51 -5.90
C ARG A 426 1.19 -23.28 -4.39
N THR A 427 2.40 -22.96 -3.92
CA THR A 427 2.67 -22.62 -2.51
C THR A 427 2.42 -21.13 -2.23
N ALA A 428 2.48 -20.73 -0.96
CA ALA A 428 2.31 -19.35 -0.54
C ALA A 428 3.33 -18.42 -1.22
N PHE A 429 2.84 -17.45 -1.97
CA PHE A 429 3.65 -16.53 -2.76
C PHE A 429 2.85 -15.28 -3.13
N CYS A 430 3.41 -14.09 -2.96
CA CYS A 430 2.76 -12.82 -3.30
C CYS A 430 2.95 -12.38 -4.76
N GLY A 431 3.80 -13.07 -5.53
CA GLY A 431 4.17 -12.71 -6.90
C GLY A 431 3.01 -12.35 -7.82
N PRO A 432 1.91 -13.12 -7.88
CA PRO A 432 0.76 -12.79 -8.71
C PRO A 432 0.08 -11.46 -8.37
N CYS A 433 0.23 -10.96 -7.15
CA CYS A 433 -0.38 -9.69 -6.73
C CYS A 433 0.36 -8.46 -7.25
N PHE A 434 1.61 -8.60 -7.73
CA PHE A 434 2.43 -7.46 -8.16
C PHE A 434 3.25 -7.70 -9.45
N GLY A 435 2.90 -8.72 -10.24
CA GLY A 435 3.47 -8.95 -11.56
C GLY A 435 4.77 -9.77 -11.60
N ALA A 436 5.06 -10.54 -10.55
CA ALA A 436 6.21 -11.44 -10.49
C ALA A 436 5.83 -12.94 -10.57
N GLY A 437 4.59 -13.25 -10.90
CA GLY A 437 4.11 -14.62 -11.08
C GLY A 437 2.79 -14.67 -11.85
N ASP A 438 2.53 -15.76 -12.57
CA ASP A 438 1.36 -15.97 -13.42
C ASP A 438 1.11 -14.79 -14.39
N VAL A 439 2.18 -14.34 -15.03
CA VAL A 439 2.09 -13.29 -16.07
C VAL A 439 1.35 -13.86 -17.27
N PRO A 440 0.22 -13.27 -17.68
CA PRO A 440 -0.56 -13.80 -18.82
C PRO A 440 0.09 -13.46 -20.16
N ALA A 441 -0.42 -14.07 -21.23
CA ALA A 441 0.03 -13.77 -22.58
C ALA A 441 -0.24 -12.32 -22.99
N ASN A 442 0.43 -11.85 -24.03
CA ASN A 442 0.19 -10.51 -24.58
C ASN A 442 -1.28 -10.34 -24.99
N ASN A 443 -1.86 -9.20 -24.68
CA ASN A 443 -3.28 -8.88 -24.85
C ASN A 443 -4.24 -9.82 -24.10
N ALA A 444 -3.78 -10.59 -23.13
CA ALA A 444 -4.66 -11.43 -22.31
C ALA A 444 -5.38 -10.61 -21.23
N PHE A 445 -6.56 -11.09 -20.85
CA PHE A 445 -7.36 -10.55 -19.76
C PHE A 445 -7.44 -11.57 -18.63
N SER A 446 -6.88 -11.20 -17.47
CA SER A 446 -6.83 -12.02 -16.26
C SER A 446 -7.84 -11.55 -15.23
N ILE A 447 -8.57 -12.47 -14.60
CA ILE A 447 -9.40 -12.19 -13.42
C ILE A 447 -8.71 -12.71 -12.17
N ARG A 448 -8.60 -11.90 -11.13
CA ARG A 448 -7.84 -12.26 -9.93
C ARG A 448 -8.60 -11.96 -8.64
N HIS A 449 -8.59 -12.90 -7.72
CA HIS A 449 -8.82 -12.61 -6.33
C HIS A 449 -7.48 -12.29 -5.69
N SER A 450 -7.09 -11.06 -5.85
CA SER A 450 -5.90 -10.42 -5.30
C SER A 450 -6.27 -8.98 -4.91
N THR A 451 -5.32 -8.12 -4.63
CA THR A 451 -5.62 -6.82 -4.03
C THR A 451 -5.65 -5.66 -5.01
N ARG A 452 -4.95 -5.73 -6.16
CA ARG A 452 -4.80 -4.61 -7.10
C ARG A 452 -4.84 -5.02 -8.57
N ASN A 453 -5.35 -4.11 -9.40
CA ASN A 453 -5.41 -4.24 -10.85
C ASN A 453 -4.88 -2.99 -11.59
N PHE A 454 -3.89 -2.32 -11.00
CA PHE A 454 -3.22 -1.16 -11.61
C PHE A 454 -2.56 -1.51 -12.96
N PRO A 455 -2.22 -0.50 -13.80
CA PRO A 455 -1.53 -0.74 -15.07
C PRO A 455 -0.30 -1.64 -14.91
N ASN A 456 -0.17 -2.62 -15.78
CA ASN A 456 0.93 -3.59 -15.82
C ASN A 456 1.13 -4.41 -14.52
N ARG A 457 0.12 -4.45 -13.65
CA ARG A 457 0.17 -5.20 -12.37
C ARG A 457 0.22 -6.71 -12.56
N GLU A 458 -0.14 -7.20 -13.72
CA GLU A 458 -0.01 -8.59 -14.14
C GLU A 458 1.41 -8.97 -14.59
N GLY A 459 2.29 -7.99 -14.86
CA GLY A 459 3.69 -8.19 -15.23
C GLY A 459 4.06 -7.87 -16.68
N SER A 460 3.12 -7.37 -17.51
CA SER A 460 3.45 -6.94 -18.88
C SER A 460 4.41 -5.73 -18.89
N LYS A 461 5.26 -5.66 -19.92
CA LYS A 461 6.27 -4.61 -20.11
C LYS A 461 5.95 -3.78 -21.34
N VAL A 462 5.34 -2.61 -21.14
CA VAL A 462 4.88 -1.73 -22.23
C VAL A 462 6.03 -1.31 -23.16
N ASN A 463 7.22 -1.06 -22.61
CA ASN A 463 8.39 -0.70 -23.41
C ASN A 463 8.89 -1.84 -24.33
N ASN A 464 8.48 -3.08 -24.04
CA ASN A 464 8.72 -4.24 -24.92
C ASN A 464 7.54 -4.55 -25.84
N GLY A 465 6.59 -3.62 -26.00
CA GLY A 465 5.39 -3.82 -26.82
C GLY A 465 4.36 -4.78 -26.21
N GLN A 466 4.47 -5.07 -24.91
CA GLN A 466 3.58 -5.98 -24.20
C GLN A 466 2.45 -5.20 -23.51
N ILE A 467 1.26 -5.77 -23.52
CA ILE A 467 0.10 -5.32 -22.77
C ILE A 467 -0.73 -6.51 -22.30
N ALA A 468 -1.19 -6.49 -21.09
CA ALA A 468 -2.23 -7.36 -20.56
C ALA A 468 -2.98 -6.59 -19.48
N SER A 469 -4.02 -7.16 -18.91
CA SER A 469 -4.79 -6.48 -17.89
C SER A 469 -5.39 -7.42 -16.87
N VAL A 470 -5.68 -6.86 -15.69
CA VAL A 470 -6.31 -7.57 -14.58
C VAL A 470 -7.63 -6.92 -14.23
N ALA A 471 -8.66 -7.75 -14.02
CA ALA A 471 -9.84 -7.36 -13.23
C ALA A 471 -9.83 -8.11 -11.90
N LEU A 472 -10.36 -7.47 -10.84
CA LEU A 472 -10.51 -8.11 -9.53
C LEU A 472 -11.90 -8.74 -9.41
N MET A 473 -11.95 -9.97 -8.93
CA MET A 473 -13.18 -10.71 -8.67
C MET A 473 -13.04 -11.59 -7.44
N ASP A 474 -14.17 -11.94 -6.82
CA ASP A 474 -14.17 -12.94 -5.76
C ASP A 474 -13.84 -14.35 -6.27
N ALA A 475 -13.19 -15.15 -5.45
CA ALA A 475 -12.76 -16.52 -5.76
C ALA A 475 -13.93 -17.41 -6.25
N ARG A 476 -15.12 -17.23 -5.72
CA ARG A 476 -16.33 -17.97 -6.11
C ARG A 476 -16.74 -17.63 -7.55
N SER A 477 -16.71 -16.34 -7.93
CA SER A 477 -17.02 -15.92 -9.30
C SER A 477 -15.90 -16.30 -10.27
N ILE A 478 -14.64 -16.37 -9.83
CA ILE A 478 -13.55 -16.95 -10.63
C ILE A 478 -13.79 -18.44 -10.87
N ALA A 479 -14.22 -19.20 -9.84
CA ALA A 479 -14.57 -20.62 -10.02
C ALA A 479 -15.77 -20.80 -10.95
N ALA A 480 -16.82 -19.98 -10.84
CA ALA A 480 -17.97 -19.98 -11.74
C ALA A 480 -17.55 -19.72 -13.20
N THR A 481 -16.64 -18.79 -13.41
CA THR A 481 -16.06 -18.49 -14.73
C THR A 481 -15.21 -19.66 -15.25
N ALA A 482 -14.46 -20.33 -14.36
CA ALA A 482 -13.68 -21.52 -14.72
C ALA A 482 -14.59 -22.69 -15.16
N LEU A 483 -15.70 -22.94 -14.45
CA LEU A 483 -16.73 -23.92 -14.85
C LEU A 483 -17.24 -23.67 -16.27
N ASN A 484 -17.37 -22.42 -16.66
CA ASN A 484 -17.78 -21.96 -17.99
C ASN A 484 -16.59 -21.75 -18.96
N LYS A 485 -15.42 -22.33 -18.64
CA LYS A 485 -14.22 -22.33 -19.51
C LYS A 485 -13.77 -20.94 -19.96
N GLY A 486 -13.79 -20.00 -19.01
CA GLY A 486 -13.40 -18.61 -19.20
C GLY A 486 -14.55 -17.66 -19.56
N ARG A 487 -15.78 -18.13 -19.75
CA ARG A 487 -16.93 -17.22 -19.92
C ARG A 487 -17.27 -16.57 -18.58
N LEU A 488 -17.19 -15.24 -18.55
CA LEU A 488 -17.43 -14.44 -17.34
C LEU A 488 -18.81 -14.76 -16.74
N THR A 489 -18.81 -15.28 -15.52
CA THR A 489 -20.01 -15.79 -14.83
C THR A 489 -20.01 -15.37 -13.36
N ALA A 490 -21.14 -14.88 -12.88
CA ALA A 490 -21.34 -14.61 -11.46
C ALA A 490 -21.51 -15.92 -10.67
N ALA A 491 -20.97 -15.98 -9.46
CA ALA A 491 -21.10 -17.17 -8.62
C ALA A 491 -22.57 -17.44 -8.21
N THR A 492 -23.41 -16.43 -8.20
CA THR A 492 -24.86 -16.56 -7.94
C THR A 492 -25.62 -17.31 -9.03
N ASP A 493 -25.04 -17.45 -10.23
CA ASP A 493 -25.63 -18.19 -11.35
C ASP A 493 -25.38 -19.71 -11.25
N ILE A 494 -24.57 -20.15 -10.29
CA ILE A 494 -24.20 -21.54 -10.08
C ILE A 494 -24.87 -22.06 -8.81
N ASP A 495 -25.62 -23.15 -8.94
CA ASP A 495 -26.19 -23.81 -7.75
C ASP A 495 -25.17 -24.79 -7.16
N VAL A 496 -24.61 -24.44 -6.01
CA VAL A 496 -23.58 -25.20 -5.29
C VAL A 496 -23.96 -25.33 -3.82
N ASN A 497 -23.71 -26.49 -3.23
CA ASN A 497 -23.81 -26.66 -1.79
C ASN A 497 -22.40 -26.50 -1.18
N PHE A 498 -22.17 -25.43 -0.44
CA PHE A 498 -20.91 -25.18 0.25
C PHE A 498 -20.85 -25.99 1.55
N THR A 499 -19.85 -26.86 1.68
CA THR A 499 -19.68 -27.78 2.81
C THR A 499 -19.21 -27.10 4.09
N LYS A 500 -18.52 -25.95 3.97
CA LYS A 500 -18.00 -25.14 5.09
C LYS A 500 -17.24 -25.97 6.13
N PRO A 501 -16.18 -26.69 5.77
CA PRO A 501 -15.41 -27.50 6.71
C PRO A 501 -14.75 -26.63 7.77
N LYS A 502 -14.55 -27.20 8.96
CA LYS A 502 -13.87 -26.52 10.07
C LYS A 502 -12.37 -26.47 9.80
N TYR A 503 -11.76 -25.32 10.08
CA TYR A 503 -10.31 -25.11 10.01
C TYR A 503 -9.63 -25.63 11.29
N TYR A 504 -8.49 -26.30 11.14
CA TYR A 504 -7.60 -26.71 12.22
C TYR A 504 -6.19 -26.22 11.93
N PHE A 505 -5.68 -25.36 12.80
CA PHE A 505 -4.33 -24.81 12.67
C PHE A 505 -3.27 -25.79 13.19
N ASP A 506 -2.28 -26.11 12.35
CA ASP A 506 -1.15 -26.95 12.70
C ASP A 506 0.11 -26.10 12.91
N SER A 507 0.40 -25.74 14.16
CA SER A 507 1.56 -24.91 14.52
C SER A 507 2.92 -25.59 14.26
N HIS A 508 2.97 -26.93 14.21
CA HIS A 508 4.22 -27.69 14.04
C HIS A 508 4.98 -27.31 12.75
N ILE A 509 4.24 -26.83 11.72
CA ILE A 509 4.85 -26.38 10.47
C ILE A 509 5.78 -25.20 10.74
N TYR A 510 5.31 -24.22 11.51
CA TYR A 510 6.10 -23.04 11.88
C TYR A 510 7.18 -23.38 12.92
N GLU A 511 6.86 -24.17 13.93
CA GLU A 511 7.80 -24.61 14.97
C GLU A 511 9.05 -25.30 14.40
N LYS A 512 8.90 -26.06 13.30
CA LYS A 512 9.99 -26.77 12.64
C LYS A 512 10.85 -25.90 11.73
N ARG A 513 10.37 -24.76 11.27
CA ARG A 513 11.04 -24.06 10.16
C ARG A 513 11.24 -22.56 10.38
N VAL A 514 10.38 -21.89 11.15
CA VAL A 514 10.52 -20.47 11.45
C VAL A 514 11.58 -20.27 12.54
N TYR A 515 12.55 -19.41 12.29
CA TYR A 515 13.47 -18.98 13.34
C TYR A 515 12.81 -17.89 14.20
N ASN A 516 12.77 -18.12 15.50
CA ASN A 516 12.26 -17.15 16.47
C ASN A 516 13.34 -16.75 17.47
N GLY A 517 13.92 -15.58 17.25
CA GLY A 517 14.95 -14.94 18.05
C GLY A 517 14.47 -13.84 18.99
N VAL A 518 13.16 -13.65 19.16
CA VAL A 518 12.63 -12.60 20.04
C VAL A 518 13.17 -12.77 21.46
N GLY A 519 13.79 -11.72 22.00
CA GLY A 519 14.48 -11.76 23.30
C GLY A 519 15.80 -12.54 23.32
N LYS A 520 16.31 -12.99 22.17
CA LYS A 520 17.53 -13.81 22.03
C LYS A 520 18.50 -13.18 21.04
N ALA A 521 18.66 -11.85 21.05
CA ALA A 521 19.63 -11.17 20.19
C ALA A 521 21.05 -11.63 20.50
N ASP A 522 21.82 -11.95 19.46
CA ASP A 522 23.23 -12.35 19.57
C ASP A 522 24.12 -11.40 18.77
N PRO A 523 24.74 -10.40 19.42
CA PRO A 523 25.62 -9.43 18.74
C PRO A 523 26.83 -10.05 18.03
N SER A 524 27.23 -11.29 18.39
CA SER A 524 28.37 -11.98 17.79
C SER A 524 28.08 -12.53 16.39
N VAL A 525 26.81 -12.63 16.01
CA VAL A 525 26.43 -13.11 14.68
C VAL A 525 26.93 -12.14 13.61
N GLU A 526 27.63 -12.64 12.62
CA GLU A 526 28.03 -11.88 11.44
C GLU A 526 26.87 -11.81 10.45
N ILE A 527 26.57 -10.60 9.97
CA ILE A 527 25.55 -10.40 8.95
C ILE A 527 26.06 -10.89 7.60
N GLN A 528 25.26 -11.69 6.92
CA GLN A 528 25.59 -12.21 5.60
C GLN A 528 25.16 -11.21 4.52
N PHE A 529 26.13 -10.69 3.76
CA PHE A 529 25.90 -9.78 2.64
C PHE A 529 26.10 -10.52 1.32
N GLY A 530 25.07 -10.49 0.47
CA GLY A 530 25.24 -10.88 -0.93
C GLY A 530 25.84 -9.74 -1.77
N PRO A 531 26.37 -10.04 -2.94
CA PRO A 531 27.00 -9.03 -3.81
C PRO A 531 26.05 -7.94 -4.29
N ASN A 532 24.75 -8.21 -4.29
CA ASN A 532 23.70 -7.22 -4.67
C ASN A 532 23.33 -6.27 -3.53
N ILE A 533 23.59 -6.61 -2.28
CA ILE A 533 23.24 -5.76 -1.13
C ILE A 533 24.23 -4.61 -1.03
N LYS A 534 23.75 -3.38 -1.18
CA LYS A 534 24.55 -2.16 -1.17
C LYS A 534 24.06 -1.19 -0.09
N ASP A 535 25.01 -0.44 0.47
CA ASP A 535 24.69 0.67 1.38
C ASP A 535 24.07 1.85 0.62
N TRP A 536 23.39 2.71 1.38
CA TRP A 536 22.89 3.97 0.87
C TRP A 536 24.05 4.90 0.50
N PRO A 537 23.94 5.67 -0.61
CA PRO A 537 24.91 6.73 -0.88
C PRO A 537 24.83 7.81 0.21
N SER A 538 25.90 8.57 0.36
CA SER A 538 25.91 9.72 1.27
C SER A 538 24.89 10.76 0.82
N MET A 539 24.22 11.38 1.80
CA MET A 539 23.28 12.48 1.58
C MET A 539 23.83 13.72 2.31
N VAL A 540 23.82 14.87 1.65
CA VAL A 540 24.31 16.11 2.26
C VAL A 540 23.18 16.86 2.96
N PRO A 541 23.48 17.64 4.03
CA PRO A 541 22.50 18.55 4.64
C PRO A 541 22.04 19.62 3.64
N LEU A 542 20.79 20.05 3.77
CA LEU A 542 20.23 21.11 2.95
C LEU A 542 21.08 22.37 3.03
N THR A 543 21.44 22.95 1.90
CA THR A 543 22.18 24.23 1.81
C THR A 543 21.24 25.42 1.89
N ASP A 544 21.78 26.63 2.02
CA ASP A 544 20.98 27.87 2.12
C ASP A 544 20.11 28.09 0.89
N ASN A 545 20.63 27.76 -0.27
CA ASN A 545 19.92 27.87 -1.54
C ASN A 545 19.93 26.54 -2.28
N ILE A 546 18.93 26.32 -3.14
CA ILE A 546 18.90 25.16 -4.04
C ILE A 546 18.62 25.57 -5.47
N LEU A 547 19.24 24.87 -6.41
CA LEU A 547 18.98 24.98 -7.84
C LEU A 547 18.41 23.65 -8.34
N LEU A 548 17.15 23.67 -8.75
CA LEU A 548 16.39 22.50 -9.16
C LEU A 548 16.27 22.44 -10.68
N LYS A 549 16.62 21.33 -11.31
CA LYS A 549 16.28 21.07 -12.71
C LYS A 549 15.01 20.26 -12.79
N VAL A 550 14.02 20.73 -13.53
CA VAL A 550 12.81 19.97 -13.84
C VAL A 550 13.18 18.86 -14.82
N VAL A 551 13.20 17.61 -14.35
CA VAL A 551 13.64 16.44 -15.16
C VAL A 551 12.49 15.56 -15.61
N SER A 552 11.29 15.80 -15.11
CA SER A 552 10.04 15.18 -15.59
C SER A 552 8.84 16.06 -15.25
N GLU A 553 7.88 16.14 -16.17
CA GLU A 553 6.64 16.89 -16.04
C GLU A 553 5.46 15.98 -16.40
N ILE A 554 4.62 15.64 -15.39
CA ILE A 554 3.57 14.64 -15.49
C ILE A 554 2.21 15.29 -15.26
N HIS A 555 1.36 15.29 -16.28
CA HIS A 555 0.04 15.92 -16.27
C HIS A 555 -1.12 14.97 -16.04
N ASP A 556 -0.86 13.67 -15.84
CA ASP A 556 -1.90 12.71 -15.52
C ASP A 556 -2.61 13.09 -14.21
N PRO A 557 -3.93 12.89 -14.11
CA PRO A 557 -4.69 13.25 -12.91
C PRO A 557 -4.17 12.60 -11.62
N VAL A 558 -3.62 11.38 -11.72
CA VAL A 558 -2.97 10.64 -10.63
C VAL A 558 -1.75 9.93 -11.20
N THR A 559 -0.62 9.99 -10.47
CA THR A 559 0.57 9.20 -10.77
C THR A 559 0.77 8.17 -9.67
N THR A 560 0.69 6.90 -10.03
CA THR A 560 0.83 5.79 -9.08
C THR A 560 2.30 5.57 -8.70
N THR A 561 2.51 4.92 -7.55
CA THR A 561 3.87 4.52 -7.16
C THR A 561 4.46 3.45 -8.07
N ASP A 562 3.64 2.65 -8.75
CA ASP A 562 4.10 1.68 -9.76
C ASP A 562 4.55 2.35 -11.07
N GLU A 563 4.07 3.57 -11.37
CA GLU A 563 4.60 4.41 -12.46
C GLU A 563 5.90 5.10 -12.04
N LEU A 564 6.01 5.53 -10.77
CA LEU A 564 7.23 6.12 -10.24
C LEU A 564 8.36 5.08 -10.12
N ILE A 565 8.04 3.87 -9.64
CA ILE A 565 8.98 2.75 -9.56
C ILE A 565 8.24 1.41 -9.74
N PRO A 566 8.46 0.66 -10.85
CA PRO A 566 7.74 -0.57 -11.14
C PRO A 566 7.97 -1.67 -10.10
N SER A 567 6.94 -2.10 -9.37
CA SER A 567 7.07 -3.03 -8.24
C SER A 567 7.55 -4.42 -8.64
N GLY A 568 6.90 -5.07 -9.59
CA GLY A 568 7.21 -6.45 -9.97
C GLY A 568 8.56 -6.57 -10.70
N GLU A 569 8.83 -5.67 -11.62
CA GLU A 569 10.06 -5.65 -12.42
C GLU A 569 11.31 -5.41 -11.59
N THR A 570 11.19 -4.69 -10.48
CA THR A 570 12.30 -4.24 -9.65
C THR A 570 12.41 -4.98 -8.32
N SER A 571 11.58 -5.97 -8.07
CA SER A 571 11.49 -6.63 -6.76
C SER A 571 12.83 -7.18 -6.28
N SER A 572 13.67 -7.70 -7.18
CA SER A 572 14.98 -8.27 -6.85
C SER A 572 16.11 -7.25 -6.70
N PHE A 573 15.86 -5.97 -7.00
CA PHE A 573 16.87 -4.90 -6.86
C PHE A 573 16.69 -4.02 -5.63
N ARG A 574 15.70 -4.34 -4.78
CA ARG A 574 15.32 -3.53 -3.60
C ARG A 574 16.40 -3.44 -2.52
N SER A 575 17.35 -4.36 -2.50
CA SER A 575 18.52 -4.36 -1.63
C SER A 575 19.71 -3.54 -2.17
N ASN A 576 19.56 -2.97 -3.38
CA ASN A 576 20.59 -2.15 -4.03
C ASN A 576 19.98 -0.79 -4.42
N PRO A 577 20.11 0.24 -3.58
CA PRO A 577 19.51 1.56 -3.85
C PRO A 577 19.91 2.17 -5.20
N LEU A 578 21.19 2.05 -5.58
CA LEU A 578 21.70 2.54 -6.86
C LEU A 578 21.13 1.77 -8.04
N GLY A 579 21.14 0.43 -7.96
CA GLY A 579 20.58 -0.43 -9.01
C GLY A 579 19.07 -0.29 -9.15
N LEU A 580 18.35 -0.11 -8.04
CA LEU A 580 16.91 0.14 -8.05
C LEU A 580 16.56 1.47 -8.70
N ALA A 581 17.32 2.53 -8.41
CA ALA A 581 17.06 3.87 -8.92
C ALA A 581 17.11 3.95 -10.46
N GLU A 582 17.83 3.03 -11.14
CA GLU A 582 17.86 2.92 -12.61
C GLU A 582 16.49 2.67 -13.24
N PHE A 583 15.52 2.21 -12.46
CA PHE A 583 14.15 1.93 -12.92
C PHE A 583 13.16 3.06 -12.63
N THR A 584 13.61 4.17 -12.04
CA THR A 584 12.73 5.30 -11.71
C THR A 584 12.08 5.86 -12.98
N LEU A 585 10.73 5.96 -12.96
CA LEU A 585 9.91 6.39 -14.09
C LEU A 585 10.13 5.60 -15.41
N SER A 586 10.77 4.43 -15.36
CA SER A 586 11.14 3.66 -16.57
C SER A 586 9.96 3.38 -17.49
N ARG A 587 8.76 3.27 -16.98
CA ARG A 587 7.53 3.04 -17.76
C ARG A 587 6.86 4.34 -18.22
N LYS A 588 7.01 5.42 -17.45
CA LYS A 588 6.31 6.70 -17.67
C LYS A 588 7.16 7.68 -18.46
N ASP A 589 8.41 7.87 -18.05
CA ASP A 589 9.38 8.76 -18.65
C ASP A 589 10.78 8.10 -18.66
N PRO A 590 11.07 7.23 -19.63
CA PRO A 590 12.32 6.46 -19.66
C PRO A 590 13.59 7.30 -19.70
N GLU A 591 13.51 8.57 -20.12
CA GLU A 591 14.65 9.49 -20.16
C GLU A 591 14.97 10.14 -18.81
N TYR A 592 14.05 10.01 -17.82
CA TYR A 592 14.21 10.61 -16.50
C TYR A 592 15.56 10.30 -15.85
N VAL A 593 15.94 9.03 -15.81
CA VAL A 593 17.18 8.58 -15.14
C VAL A 593 18.41 9.25 -15.76
N GLY A 594 18.49 9.32 -17.09
CA GLY A 594 19.59 9.96 -17.80
C GLY A 594 19.68 11.46 -17.49
N ARG A 595 18.54 12.15 -17.45
CA ARG A 595 18.47 13.58 -17.11
C ARG A 595 18.86 13.82 -15.66
N ALA A 596 18.34 13.03 -14.70
CA ALA A 596 18.65 13.16 -13.29
C ALA A 596 20.14 12.91 -13.00
N LYS A 597 20.74 11.88 -13.60
CA LYS A 597 22.18 11.60 -13.49
C LYS A 597 23.07 12.75 -14.01
N LYS A 598 22.67 13.41 -15.09
CA LYS A 598 23.40 14.58 -15.59
C LYS A 598 23.40 15.69 -14.53
N VAL A 599 22.25 15.94 -13.89
CA VAL A 599 22.16 16.94 -12.80
C VAL A 599 22.99 16.51 -11.59
N ARG A 600 22.90 15.21 -11.22
CA ARG A 600 23.67 14.65 -10.08
C ARG A 600 25.19 14.81 -10.28
N ALA A 601 25.68 14.66 -11.50
CA ALA A 601 27.12 14.85 -11.79
C ALA A 601 27.61 16.26 -11.47
N ALA A 602 26.78 17.30 -11.68
CA ALA A 602 27.12 18.65 -11.29
C ALA A 602 27.18 18.84 -9.77
N GLU A 603 26.26 18.20 -9.04
CA GLU A 603 26.26 18.19 -7.58
C GLU A 603 27.46 17.43 -7.01
N GLU A 604 27.81 16.29 -7.56
CA GLU A 604 28.99 15.52 -7.17
C GLU A 604 30.28 16.34 -7.35
N ALA A 605 30.37 17.12 -8.44
CA ALA A 605 31.50 18.05 -8.62
C ALA A 605 31.54 19.11 -7.50
N ARG A 606 30.38 19.62 -7.06
CA ARG A 606 30.29 20.55 -5.93
C ARG A 606 30.72 19.88 -4.61
N GLU A 607 30.23 18.69 -4.34
CA GLU A 607 30.60 17.90 -3.15
C GLU A 607 32.11 17.60 -3.12
N ASP A 608 32.73 17.38 -4.27
CA ASP A 608 34.18 17.21 -4.44
C ASP A 608 34.98 18.51 -4.31
N GLY A 609 34.33 19.64 -4.03
CA GLY A 609 34.96 20.99 -3.93
C GLY A 609 35.35 21.61 -5.27
N LYS A 610 34.85 21.10 -6.40
CA LYS A 610 35.00 21.66 -7.74
C LYS A 610 33.87 22.64 -8.02
N CYS A 611 34.10 23.58 -8.96
CA CYS A 611 33.04 24.49 -9.39
C CYS A 611 32.02 23.74 -10.27
N PRO A 612 30.74 23.62 -9.87
CA PRO A 612 29.72 22.94 -10.69
C PRO A 612 29.49 23.63 -12.04
N CYS A 613 29.75 24.96 -12.15
CA CYS A 613 29.69 25.69 -13.41
C CYS A 613 30.79 25.29 -14.41
N GLN A 614 31.86 24.62 -13.97
CA GLN A 614 32.87 24.05 -14.86
C GLN A 614 32.53 22.61 -15.28
N ALA A 615 31.67 21.96 -14.52
CA ALA A 615 31.23 20.60 -14.80
C ALA A 615 30.02 20.54 -15.75
N ASP A 616 29.18 21.58 -15.77
CA ASP A 616 27.97 21.65 -16.60
C ASP A 616 27.71 23.06 -17.08
N ASP A 617 27.70 23.25 -18.42
CA ASP A 617 27.48 24.56 -19.07
C ASP A 617 26.06 25.10 -18.83
N GLU A 618 25.07 24.25 -18.68
CA GLU A 618 23.69 24.66 -18.39
C GLU A 618 23.58 25.22 -16.96
N VAL A 619 24.30 24.63 -16.00
CA VAL A 619 24.42 25.15 -14.63
C VAL A 619 25.13 26.51 -14.65
N ALA A 620 26.19 26.64 -15.42
CA ALA A 620 26.88 27.91 -15.57
C ALA A 620 25.98 29.02 -16.16
N ALA A 621 25.20 28.70 -17.18
CA ALA A 621 24.21 29.60 -17.76
C ALA A 621 23.12 30.01 -16.75
N ALA A 622 22.61 29.07 -15.95
CA ALA A 622 21.62 29.33 -14.90
C ALA A 622 22.19 30.32 -13.85
N PHE A 623 23.41 30.09 -13.36
CA PHE A 623 24.04 31.00 -12.39
C PHE A 623 24.33 32.38 -12.97
N ASN A 624 24.65 32.51 -14.27
CA ASN A 624 24.80 33.82 -14.92
C ASN A 624 23.49 34.64 -14.85
N GLU A 625 22.31 33.97 -14.97
CA GLU A 625 21.03 34.66 -14.83
C GLU A 625 20.70 34.94 -13.34
N ILE A 626 20.97 34.00 -12.44
CA ILE A 626 20.75 34.16 -10.99
C ILE A 626 21.56 35.35 -10.46
N HIS A 627 22.82 35.51 -10.86
CA HIS A 627 23.69 36.60 -10.41
C HIS A 627 23.19 38.01 -10.80
N LYS A 628 22.28 38.15 -11.77
CA LYS A 628 21.66 39.42 -12.08
C LYS A 628 20.79 39.98 -10.96
N LEU A 629 20.14 39.11 -10.19
CA LEU A 629 19.31 39.48 -9.04
C LEU A 629 19.97 39.12 -7.70
N PHE A 630 20.80 38.10 -7.65
CA PHE A 630 21.43 37.53 -6.46
C PHE A 630 22.96 37.46 -6.65
N PRO A 631 23.67 38.62 -6.70
CA PRO A 631 25.10 38.66 -7.07
C PRO A 631 26.01 37.91 -6.06
N ASP A 632 25.57 37.75 -4.80
CA ASP A 632 26.36 37.14 -3.72
C ASP A 632 26.18 35.61 -3.62
N VAL A 633 25.24 35.03 -4.37
CA VAL A 633 24.99 33.57 -4.35
C VAL A 633 26.12 32.85 -5.06
N LYS A 634 26.68 31.84 -4.41
CA LYS A 634 27.79 31.05 -4.97
C LYS A 634 27.31 29.66 -5.37
N ALA A 635 27.68 29.23 -6.57
CA ALA A 635 27.39 27.89 -7.06
C ALA A 635 27.97 26.78 -6.16
N SER A 636 29.12 27.02 -5.51
CA SER A 636 29.73 26.09 -4.55
C SER A 636 28.97 25.93 -3.25
N GLU A 637 28.10 26.88 -2.89
CA GLU A 637 27.30 26.91 -1.66
C GLU A 637 25.80 26.63 -1.93
N THR A 638 25.43 26.34 -3.18
CA THR A 638 24.07 26.06 -3.62
C THR A 638 23.95 24.59 -4.03
N GLU A 639 23.09 23.84 -3.36
CA GLU A 639 22.83 22.42 -3.69
C GLU A 639 22.10 22.33 -5.04
N ILE A 640 22.59 21.47 -5.93
CA ILE A 640 22.05 21.29 -7.28
C ILE A 640 21.37 19.94 -7.37
N GLY A 641 20.10 19.92 -7.72
CA GLY A 641 19.38 18.67 -7.81
C GLY A 641 18.23 18.68 -8.80
N SER A 642 17.60 17.54 -8.92
CA SER A 642 16.44 17.35 -9.78
C SER A 642 15.12 17.54 -9.04
N VAL A 643 14.08 17.89 -9.80
CA VAL A 643 12.70 17.99 -9.33
C VAL A 643 11.77 17.38 -10.37
N ILE A 644 10.70 16.70 -9.93
CA ILE A 644 9.57 16.32 -10.77
C ILE A 644 8.38 17.22 -10.47
N TYR A 645 7.67 17.60 -11.53
CA TYR A 645 6.30 18.11 -11.42
C TYR A 645 5.31 16.98 -11.72
N ALA A 646 4.29 16.82 -10.87
CA ALA A 646 3.19 15.91 -11.13
C ALA A 646 1.90 16.42 -10.49
N VAL A 647 0.73 16.17 -11.12
CA VAL A 647 -0.55 16.68 -10.62
C VAL A 647 -0.87 16.09 -9.24
N LYS A 648 -0.83 14.75 -9.13
CA LYS A 648 -1.18 14.04 -7.88
C LYS A 648 -0.36 12.75 -7.76
N PRO A 649 0.92 12.83 -7.36
CA PRO A 649 1.79 11.68 -7.26
C PRO A 649 1.60 10.89 -5.96
N GLY A 650 1.93 9.58 -6.02
CA GLY A 650 2.16 8.75 -4.84
C GLY A 650 0.99 7.87 -4.41
N ASP A 651 0.05 7.56 -5.30
CA ASP A 651 -0.95 6.53 -5.05
C ASP A 651 -0.36 5.13 -5.25
N GLY A 652 -0.51 4.25 -4.28
CA GLY A 652 -0.04 2.86 -4.37
C GLY A 652 0.81 2.38 -3.19
N SER A 653 1.61 1.31 -3.40
CA SER A 653 2.32 0.60 -2.32
C SER A 653 3.81 0.92 -2.21
N ALA A 654 4.52 1.13 -3.32
CA ALA A 654 5.97 1.33 -3.34
C ALA A 654 6.38 2.78 -3.00
N ARG A 655 5.74 3.40 -2.02
CA ARG A 655 5.87 4.84 -1.70
C ARG A 655 7.26 5.22 -1.24
N GLU A 656 7.89 4.36 -0.46
CA GLU A 656 9.25 4.60 0.04
C GLU A 656 10.23 4.58 -1.14
N GLN A 657 10.21 3.54 -1.99
CA GLN A 657 11.09 3.44 -3.14
C GLN A 657 10.81 4.52 -4.20
N ALA A 658 9.55 4.92 -4.33
CA ALA A 658 9.17 6.04 -5.20
C ALA A 658 9.81 7.36 -4.79
N ALA A 659 10.11 7.56 -3.50
CA ALA A 659 10.83 8.72 -2.97
C ALA A 659 12.35 8.50 -2.96
N SER A 660 12.82 7.39 -2.36
CA SER A 660 14.26 7.12 -2.18
C SER A 660 15.02 7.03 -3.50
N CYS A 661 14.42 6.43 -4.54
CA CYS A 661 15.06 6.32 -5.85
C CYS A 661 15.29 7.69 -6.50
N GLN A 662 14.37 8.64 -6.33
CA GLN A 662 14.57 10.01 -6.78
C GLN A 662 15.72 10.67 -6.02
N ARG A 663 15.76 10.51 -4.68
CA ARG A 663 16.84 11.09 -3.86
C ARG A 663 18.20 10.50 -4.21
N VAL A 664 18.29 9.18 -4.42
CA VAL A 664 19.52 8.50 -4.86
C VAL A 664 20.05 9.07 -6.18
N LEU A 665 19.15 9.47 -7.08
CA LEU A 665 19.49 10.12 -8.35
C LEU A 665 19.69 11.66 -8.23
N GLY A 666 19.73 12.20 -7.01
CA GLY A 666 19.93 13.63 -6.78
C GLY A 666 18.66 14.47 -6.75
N GLY A 667 17.48 13.84 -6.53
CA GLY A 667 16.23 14.56 -6.31
C GLY A 667 16.22 15.33 -4.99
N LEU A 668 15.85 16.62 -5.02
CA LEU A 668 15.76 17.47 -3.82
C LEU A 668 14.33 17.87 -3.46
N ALA A 669 13.42 17.80 -4.40
CA ALA A 669 12.04 18.21 -4.20
C ALA A 669 11.09 17.49 -5.17
N ASN A 670 9.80 17.49 -4.81
CA ASN A 670 8.71 17.31 -5.76
C ASN A 670 7.85 18.58 -5.75
N ILE A 671 7.27 18.92 -6.89
CA ILE A 671 6.26 19.96 -7.02
C ILE A 671 4.97 19.30 -7.46
N ALA A 672 3.87 19.47 -6.70
CA ALA A 672 2.60 18.83 -6.99
C ALA A 672 1.42 19.77 -6.74
N LYS A 673 0.28 19.55 -7.41
CA LYS A 673 -0.96 20.23 -7.01
C LYS A 673 -1.44 19.69 -5.67
N GLU A 674 -1.41 18.37 -5.51
CA GLU A 674 -1.63 17.69 -4.23
C GLU A 674 -0.88 16.35 -4.21
N TYR A 675 -0.64 15.80 -3.03
CA TYR A 675 -0.09 14.45 -2.87
C TYR A 675 -1.22 13.43 -2.69
N ALA A 676 -1.17 12.31 -3.40
CA ALA A 676 -2.22 11.29 -3.36
C ALA A 676 -2.44 10.72 -1.95
N THR A 677 -1.35 10.57 -1.18
CA THR A 677 -1.40 10.09 0.20
C THR A 677 -0.45 10.87 1.11
N LYS A 678 -0.82 11.01 2.40
CA LYS A 678 0.09 11.51 3.44
C LYS A 678 1.40 10.71 3.45
N ARG A 679 1.32 9.41 3.25
CA ARG A 679 2.44 8.47 3.29
C ARG A 679 3.52 8.73 2.23
N TYR A 680 3.14 9.08 0.99
CA TYR A 680 4.13 9.44 -0.02
C TYR A 680 4.84 10.74 0.33
N ARG A 681 4.07 11.76 0.79
CA ARG A 681 4.65 13.02 1.28
C ARG A 681 5.64 12.79 2.43
N SER A 682 5.28 11.97 3.42
CA SER A 682 6.17 11.63 4.54
C SER A 682 7.44 10.91 4.08
N ASN A 683 7.34 10.03 3.07
CA ASN A 683 8.54 9.38 2.53
C ASN A 683 9.47 10.36 1.78
N LEU A 684 8.94 11.36 1.06
CA LEU A 684 9.77 12.42 0.50
C LEU A 684 10.56 13.14 1.61
N ILE A 685 9.88 13.54 2.69
CA ILE A 685 10.49 14.21 3.84
C ILE A 685 11.57 13.34 4.50
N ASN A 686 11.28 12.06 4.73
CA ASN A 686 12.22 11.12 5.32
C ASN A 686 13.51 10.95 4.51
N TRP A 687 13.44 11.16 3.19
CA TRP A 687 14.60 11.20 2.31
C TRP A 687 15.14 12.61 2.07
N GLY A 688 14.73 13.61 2.89
CA GLY A 688 15.22 14.98 2.85
C GLY A 688 14.73 15.78 1.66
N MET A 689 13.71 15.29 0.94
CA MET A 689 13.13 15.99 -0.20
C MET A 689 12.00 16.91 0.24
N ILE A 690 11.93 18.11 -0.35
CA ILE A 690 10.91 19.10 -0.01
C ILE A 690 9.64 18.86 -0.84
N PRO A 691 8.48 18.58 -0.20
CA PRO A 691 7.23 18.35 -0.91
C PRO A 691 6.47 19.67 -1.14
N PHE A 692 6.81 20.40 -2.17
CA PHE A 692 6.14 21.64 -2.54
C PHE A 692 4.73 21.40 -3.08
N ILE A 693 3.82 22.33 -2.77
CA ILE A 693 2.48 22.43 -3.38
C ILE A 693 2.46 23.65 -4.29
N PHE A 694 1.94 23.44 -5.51
CA PHE A 694 1.81 24.48 -6.50
C PHE A 694 0.66 24.18 -7.46
N GLU A 695 -0.35 25.05 -7.45
CA GLU A 695 -1.54 24.91 -8.29
C GLU A 695 -1.83 26.19 -9.08
N PRO A 696 -1.04 26.48 -10.12
CA PRO A 696 -1.26 27.64 -10.99
C PRO A 696 -2.25 27.32 -12.11
N GLU A 697 -2.78 28.38 -12.77
CA GLU A 697 -3.50 28.23 -14.05
C GLU A 697 -2.57 27.76 -15.18
N LYS A 698 -1.31 28.22 -15.15
CA LYS A 698 -0.25 27.85 -16.09
C LYS A 698 1.08 27.75 -15.34
N LEU A 699 1.85 26.71 -15.66
CA LEU A 699 3.19 26.52 -15.10
C LEU A 699 4.14 27.64 -15.61
N PRO A 700 4.90 28.28 -14.72
CA PRO A 700 5.94 29.26 -15.11
C PRO A 700 7.21 28.59 -15.62
N PHE A 701 7.31 27.27 -15.57
CA PHE A 701 8.43 26.44 -16.00
C PHE A 701 7.94 25.29 -16.90
N ALA A 702 8.89 24.68 -17.59
CA ALA A 702 8.67 23.46 -18.38
C ALA A 702 9.74 22.41 -18.07
N ASN A 703 9.57 21.21 -18.64
CA ASN A 703 10.58 20.16 -18.53
C ASN A 703 11.94 20.68 -19.06
N LEU A 704 13.01 20.43 -18.30
CA LEU A 704 14.40 20.86 -18.49
C LEU A 704 14.72 22.30 -18.07
N ASP A 705 13.75 23.10 -17.64
CA ASP A 705 14.03 24.42 -17.04
C ASP A 705 14.68 24.26 -15.65
N TYR A 706 15.43 25.27 -15.23
CA TYR A 706 15.91 25.38 -13.86
C TYR A 706 14.99 26.27 -13.02
N ILE A 707 14.89 25.90 -11.74
CA ILE A 707 14.16 26.66 -10.70
C ILE A 707 15.16 26.97 -9.58
N PHE A 708 15.38 28.22 -9.30
CA PHE A 708 16.21 28.68 -8.19
C PHE A 708 15.32 28.99 -6.99
N VAL A 709 15.66 28.48 -5.82
CA VAL A 709 14.97 28.76 -4.56
C VAL A 709 15.97 29.28 -3.55
N PRO A 710 16.05 30.61 -3.37
CA PRO A 710 16.92 31.22 -2.39
C PRO A 710 16.40 31.00 -0.97
N ASP A 711 17.29 31.08 0.02
CA ASP A 711 17.04 31.10 1.46
C ASP A 711 16.14 29.93 1.93
N ILE A 712 16.12 28.82 1.20
CA ILE A 712 15.22 27.67 1.48
C ILE A 712 15.52 27.05 2.84
N ARG A 713 16.78 27.01 3.26
CA ARG A 713 17.18 26.46 4.55
C ARG A 713 16.55 27.27 5.70
N ASP A 714 16.61 28.58 5.64
CA ASP A 714 16.01 29.47 6.62
C ASP A 714 14.48 29.40 6.58
N ALA A 715 13.88 29.32 5.39
CA ALA A 715 12.44 29.14 5.24
C ALA A 715 11.93 27.86 5.91
N VAL A 716 12.63 26.74 5.73
CA VAL A 716 12.31 25.47 6.39
C VAL A 716 12.51 25.59 7.91
N LYS A 717 13.60 26.20 8.36
CA LYS A 717 13.92 26.39 9.78
C LYS A 717 12.90 27.28 10.50
N GLU A 718 12.42 28.33 9.86
CA GLU A 718 11.48 29.30 10.41
C GLU A 718 10.00 28.93 10.21
N LYS A 719 9.71 27.77 9.59
CA LYS A 719 8.35 27.27 9.30
C LYS A 719 7.56 28.20 8.37
N GLN A 720 8.23 28.80 7.38
CA GLN A 720 7.57 29.65 6.42
C GLN A 720 6.63 28.81 5.55
N PRO A 721 5.34 29.17 5.42
CA PRO A 721 4.38 28.36 4.66
C PRO A 721 4.54 28.52 3.15
N LYS A 722 5.29 29.55 2.70
CA LYS A 722 5.54 29.86 1.30
C LYS A 722 6.98 30.32 1.09
N VAL A 723 7.52 29.99 -0.06
CA VAL A 723 8.84 30.44 -0.51
C VAL A 723 8.75 30.99 -1.90
N THR A 724 9.50 32.05 -2.18
CA THR A 724 9.63 32.58 -3.53
C THR A 724 10.65 31.76 -4.30
N ALA A 725 10.25 31.24 -5.45
CA ALA A 725 11.10 30.53 -6.40
C ALA A 725 11.21 31.32 -7.72
N TYR A 726 12.23 31.03 -8.48
CA TYR A 726 12.50 31.70 -9.75
C TYR A 726 12.72 30.67 -10.85
N ALA A 727 11.85 30.65 -11.85
CA ALA A 727 12.10 29.89 -13.08
C ALA A 727 13.16 30.61 -13.94
N VAL A 728 14.22 29.90 -14.30
CA VAL A 728 15.28 30.38 -15.15
C VAL A 728 14.92 30.08 -16.59
N LYS A 729 14.51 31.07 -17.34
CA LYS A 729 14.06 30.96 -18.74
C LYS A 729 14.73 32.04 -19.62
N ASP A 730 15.06 31.70 -20.85
CA ASP A 730 15.34 32.64 -21.97
C ASP A 730 16.00 33.95 -21.56
N ASN A 731 17.05 33.91 -20.72
CA ASN A 731 17.75 35.06 -20.17
C ASN A 731 16.91 35.93 -19.18
N ALA A 732 15.95 35.35 -18.47
CA ALA A 732 15.16 36.03 -17.46
C ALA A 732 14.86 35.11 -16.24
N LEU A 733 14.62 35.75 -15.09
CA LEU A 733 14.09 35.08 -13.89
C LEU A 733 12.63 35.45 -13.73
N GLU A 734 11.74 34.44 -13.77
CA GLU A 734 10.31 34.59 -13.51
C GLU A 734 9.97 34.11 -12.09
N SER A 735 9.54 35.02 -11.21
CA SER A 735 9.24 34.69 -9.81
C SER A 735 7.86 34.09 -9.68
N PHE A 736 7.74 33.10 -8.80
CA PHE A 736 6.48 32.48 -8.38
C PHE A 736 6.57 31.97 -6.95
N GLU A 737 5.43 31.65 -6.31
CA GLU A 737 5.40 31.16 -4.93
C GLU A 737 5.14 29.65 -4.89
N LEU A 738 5.96 28.93 -4.14
CA LEU A 738 5.75 27.53 -3.76
C LEU A 738 5.25 27.45 -2.32
N GLU A 739 4.25 26.61 -2.05
CA GLU A 739 3.72 26.40 -0.71
C GLU A 739 4.40 25.17 -0.06
N ILE A 740 4.76 25.31 1.22
CA ILE A 740 5.21 24.22 2.09
C ILE A 740 4.10 23.98 3.12
N LYS A 741 3.41 22.83 3.04
CA LYS A 741 2.42 22.45 4.06
C LYS A 741 3.09 22.26 5.42
N PRO A 742 2.38 22.48 6.55
CA PRO A 742 2.96 22.36 7.87
C PRO A 742 3.79 21.09 8.06
N LEU A 743 4.97 21.27 8.65
CA LEU A 743 5.93 20.24 9.00
C LEU A 743 6.00 20.11 10.52
N THR A 744 6.09 18.90 11.06
CA THR A 744 6.47 18.70 12.45
C THR A 744 7.91 19.14 12.69
N ASP A 745 8.33 19.29 13.95
CA ASP A 745 9.69 19.67 14.26
C ASP A 745 10.71 18.62 13.78
N ASP A 746 10.37 17.34 13.90
CA ASP A 746 11.21 16.25 13.41
C ASP A 746 11.27 16.21 11.87
N GLU A 747 10.13 16.35 11.18
CA GLU A 747 10.09 16.41 9.71
C GLU A 747 10.95 17.54 9.17
N ARG A 748 10.90 18.70 9.81
CA ARG A 748 11.71 19.86 9.45
C ARG A 748 13.19 19.59 9.64
N GLN A 749 13.57 19.04 10.79
CA GLN A 749 14.97 18.73 11.07
C GLN A 749 15.52 17.66 10.12
N ILE A 750 14.74 16.64 9.77
CA ILE A 750 15.12 15.62 8.78
C ILE A 750 15.46 16.27 7.41
N ILE A 751 14.65 17.23 6.97
CA ILE A 751 14.93 17.98 5.72
C ILE A 751 16.24 18.78 5.87
N LEU A 752 16.44 19.48 6.99
CA LEU A 752 17.65 20.26 7.23
C LEU A 752 18.92 19.41 7.29
N ASP A 753 18.83 18.21 7.84
CA ASP A 753 19.94 17.25 7.93
C ASP A 753 20.17 16.45 6.64
N GLY A 754 19.29 16.62 5.63
CA GLY A 754 19.40 16.00 4.31
C GLY A 754 18.75 14.63 4.18
N CYS A 755 18.53 13.90 5.26
CA CYS A 755 17.71 12.68 5.30
C CYS A 755 17.59 12.14 6.74
N LEU A 756 16.69 11.15 6.90
CA LEU A 756 16.44 10.45 8.16
C LEU A 756 17.71 9.80 8.76
N ILE A 757 18.59 9.25 7.92
CA ILE A 757 19.84 8.61 8.38
C ILE A 757 20.74 9.62 9.08
N ASN A 758 20.91 10.79 8.48
CA ASN A 758 21.73 11.87 9.05
C ASN A 758 21.11 12.41 10.34
N TYR A 759 19.77 12.61 10.32
CA TYR A 759 19.03 13.04 11.51
C TYR A 759 19.30 12.13 12.70
N TYR A 760 19.19 10.81 12.54
CA TYR A 760 19.43 9.86 13.63
C TYR A 760 20.90 9.73 14.06
N LYS A 761 21.85 10.10 13.21
CA LYS A 761 23.27 10.16 13.61
C LYS A 761 23.58 11.37 14.49
N SER A 762 22.81 12.43 14.36
CA SER A 762 23.08 13.72 15.01
C SER A 762 22.19 13.95 16.27
N HIS A 763 21.06 13.26 16.34
CA HIS A 763 20.04 13.40 17.40
C HIS A 763 19.67 12.05 18.03
#